data_e989467b57815923728608db2e7b34f7
#
_entry.id   e989467b57815923728608db2e7b34f7
#
_cell.length_a   1.000
_cell.length_b   1.000
_cell.length_c   1.000
_cell.angle_alpha   90.00
_cell.angle_beta   90.00
_cell.angle_gamma   90.00
#
_symmetry.space_group_name_H-M   'P 1'
#
loop_
_entity.id
_entity.type
_entity.pdbx_description
1 polymer ?
#
loop_
_entity_poly.entity_id
_entity_poly.type
_entity_poly.pdbx_seq_one_letter_code
_entity_poly.pdbx_strand_id
1 'polypeptide(L)'
;AKSWPVWPPSSGTSNYEQPQSIDDFWHTAVNGRGRYFSANDPKSIETGLGQVFADIRAAIGSGAGVAISSAVVQADNNFAYGALYRSGSWTGDMLAYAIDVTSGLRTQIANWSAKDRLDSRNLSTDERTIYYMDGASLKPFKWANLGALQSNFVGATAESKMAQVGQMSAAQKSAAMGQKLVDFLRGDRTAEGYVKNDLNKLYRTRDSRLGDIIGSQPLFVNRPMRQYKDEGYATYKGTAQNRKPMVYVGGNDGMLHAFYAEADLSKTTTVGGVTVPIAAREAWAFVPTAVMPEMPRLASTEYESSHRYFVDGSPVQADIKVGNVWKTILVGGFNKGGKGYYALDISDPEAPVGLWQTNIATMGQSYGRPLVSKLPDGTWAVFLTSGYNNSDGVGRVYVLNASTGAVIQTITTSGSGLKELNNFVKDPSGDNTTNLLYGGDILGNIWRFQWNTGSSSFDVHKVVQLTDSGGKPQPITTRVELVQGQSGTTLPRILVATGKLLGVGDLSTTDKQTIYGFDDQVASFGSGSSLRSTLKVSKLKDVTAANGTVLSRTLQCTSATNDCKDNAKGWYIDLPTTGERVNVDLRIAASTLVVASNIPSNEPCVSGGMGWINYINFQTGGPVNEGPGGEGPAGVPVTDGLIMGNDLSATKDGNVTSHVSPSAYPDKPKDIPIPTTTPKPKGKRMSWRELINQ
;
A
#
# COMPACT_ATOMS: atom_id res chain seq x y z
N ALA A 1 -30.95 26.25 -36.27
CA ALA A 1 -30.63 24.85 -36.08
C ALA A 1 -30.25 24.28 -37.45
N LYS A 2 -29.02 23.80 -37.63
CA LYS A 2 -28.65 23.08 -38.84
C LYS A 2 -29.30 21.69 -38.74
N SER A 3 -30.09 21.32 -39.74
CA SER A 3 -30.69 19.98 -39.85
C SER A 3 -29.59 18.96 -40.09
N TRP A 4 -29.72 17.81 -39.48
CA TRP A 4 -28.86 16.68 -39.74
C TRP A 4 -28.90 16.27 -41.21
N PRO A 5 -27.79 15.94 -41.86
CA PRO A 5 -27.80 15.33 -43.20
C PRO A 5 -28.58 14.02 -43.17
N VAL A 6 -29.45 13.81 -44.20
CA VAL A 6 -30.23 12.58 -44.31
C VAL A 6 -29.35 11.48 -44.91
N TRP A 7 -29.16 10.40 -44.16
CA TRP A 7 -28.43 9.25 -44.55
C TRP A 7 -29.34 8.01 -44.63
N PRO A 8 -29.25 7.14 -45.67
CA PRO A 8 -28.53 7.33 -46.92
C PRO A 8 -29.21 8.33 -47.88
N PRO A 9 -28.45 8.92 -48.81
CA PRO A 9 -29.03 9.82 -49.79
C PRO A 9 -30.08 9.10 -50.61
N SER A 10 -31.24 9.72 -50.83
CA SER A 10 -32.46 9.13 -51.38
C SER A 10 -32.46 8.87 -52.88
N SER A 11 -31.35 8.55 -53.54
CA SER A 11 -31.28 8.11 -54.91
C SER A 11 -29.97 7.42 -55.28
N GLY A 12 -30.00 6.17 -55.44
CA GLY A 12 -29.35 5.18 -56.30
C GLY A 12 -27.93 5.36 -56.88
N THR A 13 -27.06 6.16 -56.27
CA THR A 13 -25.65 6.21 -56.64
C THR A 13 -24.81 5.91 -55.44
N SER A 14 -24.02 4.84 -55.52
CA SER A 14 -23.07 4.37 -54.53
C SER A 14 -21.89 5.35 -54.33
N ASN A 15 -22.14 6.48 -53.70
CA ASN A 15 -21.06 7.41 -53.33
C ASN A 15 -20.75 7.30 -51.85
N TYR A 16 -19.93 6.32 -51.48
CA TYR A 16 -19.35 6.21 -50.12
C TYR A 16 -18.32 7.30 -49.84
N GLU A 17 -18.02 8.20 -50.75
CA GLU A 17 -17.03 9.27 -50.66
C GLU A 17 -17.67 10.67 -50.52
N GLN A 18 -18.79 10.77 -49.80
CA GLN A 18 -19.42 12.06 -49.58
C GLN A 18 -18.87 12.74 -48.29
N PRO A 19 -18.66 14.08 -48.32
CA PRO A 19 -18.27 14.83 -47.11
C PRO A 19 -19.15 14.60 -45.91
N GLN A 20 -20.45 14.31 -46.14
CA GLN A 20 -21.43 13.97 -45.10
C GLN A 20 -21.08 12.73 -44.31
N SER A 21 -20.41 11.73 -44.92
CA SER A 21 -19.97 10.53 -44.22
C SER A 21 -18.90 10.85 -43.16
N ILE A 22 -18.05 11.81 -43.44
CA ILE A 22 -17.05 12.30 -42.47
C ILE A 22 -17.72 12.97 -41.29
N ASP A 23 -18.73 13.79 -41.53
CA ASP A 23 -19.52 14.49 -40.50
C ASP A 23 -20.27 13.48 -39.61
N ASP A 24 -20.82 12.41 -40.18
CA ASP A 24 -21.54 11.37 -39.46
C ASP A 24 -20.57 10.56 -38.53
N PHE A 25 -19.41 10.19 -39.01
CA PHE A 25 -18.38 9.56 -38.18
C PHE A 25 -17.88 10.48 -37.07
N TRP A 26 -17.74 11.78 -37.34
CA TRP A 26 -17.37 12.76 -36.32
C TRP A 26 -18.46 12.89 -35.24
N HIS A 27 -19.73 12.97 -35.65
CA HIS A 27 -20.86 13.01 -34.72
C HIS A 27 -20.98 11.72 -33.89
N THR A 28 -20.76 10.56 -34.53
CA THR A 28 -20.75 9.27 -33.83
C THR A 28 -19.66 9.23 -32.76
N ALA A 29 -18.47 9.74 -33.08
CA ALA A 29 -17.38 9.84 -32.11
C ALA A 29 -17.75 10.79 -30.94
N VAL A 30 -18.33 11.96 -31.23
CA VAL A 30 -18.75 12.93 -30.19
C VAL A 30 -19.86 12.34 -29.31
N ASN A 31 -20.89 11.73 -29.90
CA ASN A 31 -22.00 11.13 -29.17
C ASN A 31 -21.55 9.91 -28.34
N GLY A 32 -20.61 9.11 -28.87
CA GLY A 32 -20.00 8.01 -28.16
C GLY A 32 -18.92 8.42 -27.16
N ARG A 33 -18.65 9.72 -26.98
CA ARG A 33 -17.55 10.26 -26.17
C ARG A 33 -16.17 9.74 -26.60
N GLY A 34 -16.05 9.37 -27.87
CA GLY A 34 -14.81 8.93 -28.49
C GLY A 34 -14.15 10.06 -29.30
N ARG A 35 -13.13 9.68 -30.08
CA ARG A 35 -12.41 10.61 -30.96
C ARG A 35 -12.54 10.16 -32.42
N TYR A 36 -12.59 11.12 -33.33
CA TYR A 36 -12.49 10.91 -34.75
C TYR A 36 -11.09 11.21 -35.23
N PHE A 37 -10.51 10.32 -36.02
CA PHE A 37 -9.20 10.50 -36.64
C PHE A 37 -9.33 10.36 -38.17
N SER A 38 -8.69 11.28 -38.88
CA SER A 38 -8.54 11.17 -40.34
C SER A 38 -7.27 10.40 -40.62
N ALA A 39 -7.40 9.31 -41.38
CA ALA A 39 -6.30 8.41 -41.76
C ALA A 39 -5.68 8.83 -43.09
N ASN A 40 -5.18 10.07 -43.20
CA ASN A 40 -4.60 10.58 -44.44
C ASN A 40 -3.20 10.01 -44.76
N ASP A 41 -2.49 9.54 -43.74
CA ASP A 41 -1.16 8.95 -43.85
C ASP A 41 -0.91 8.00 -42.64
N PRO A 42 0.06 7.06 -42.75
CA PRO A 42 0.36 6.08 -41.71
C PRO A 42 0.72 6.72 -40.35
N LYS A 43 1.35 7.90 -40.35
CA LYS A 43 1.75 8.58 -39.15
C LYS A 43 0.57 9.21 -38.40
N SER A 44 -0.45 9.67 -39.13
CA SER A 44 -1.72 10.15 -38.57
C SER A 44 -2.50 9.02 -37.89
N ILE A 45 -2.46 7.80 -38.47
CA ILE A 45 -3.06 6.59 -37.86
C ILE A 45 -2.28 6.21 -36.58
N GLU A 46 -0.96 6.14 -36.64
CA GLU A 46 -0.10 5.84 -35.48
C GLU A 46 -0.33 6.83 -34.34
N THR A 47 -0.33 8.13 -34.66
CA THR A 47 -0.58 9.20 -33.69
C THR A 47 -1.99 9.13 -33.11
N GLY A 48 -3.01 8.91 -33.98
CA GLY A 48 -4.41 8.81 -33.56
C GLY A 48 -4.68 7.61 -32.68
N LEU A 49 -4.18 6.42 -33.05
CA LEU A 49 -4.28 5.22 -32.22
C LEU A 49 -3.49 5.37 -30.92
N GLY A 50 -2.28 5.95 -30.98
CA GLY A 50 -1.48 6.24 -29.80
C GLY A 50 -2.23 7.14 -28.81
N GLN A 51 -2.95 8.14 -29.32
CA GLN A 51 -3.76 9.06 -28.50
C GLN A 51 -4.99 8.36 -27.89
N VAL A 52 -5.69 7.49 -28.65
CA VAL A 52 -6.80 6.68 -28.10
C VAL A 52 -6.32 5.76 -26.99
N PHE A 53 -5.20 5.08 -27.22
CA PHE A 53 -4.62 4.23 -26.18
C PHE A 53 -4.13 5.03 -24.97
N ALA A 54 -3.58 6.23 -25.17
CA ALA A 54 -3.22 7.13 -24.09
C ALA A 54 -4.45 7.60 -23.30
N ASP A 55 -5.54 7.96 -23.97
CA ASP A 55 -6.79 8.37 -23.33
C ASP A 55 -7.46 7.21 -22.56
N ILE A 56 -7.46 5.99 -23.12
CA ILE A 56 -7.93 4.78 -22.44
C ILE A 56 -7.06 4.51 -21.20
N ARG A 57 -5.75 4.60 -21.32
CA ARG A 57 -4.81 4.45 -20.20
C ARG A 57 -4.99 5.54 -19.15
N ALA A 58 -5.20 6.79 -19.56
CA ALA A 58 -5.45 7.90 -18.65
C ALA A 58 -6.79 7.78 -17.90
N ALA A 59 -7.78 7.11 -18.51
CA ALA A 59 -9.06 6.81 -17.87
C ALA A 59 -8.97 5.69 -16.83
N ILE A 60 -7.92 4.84 -16.90
CA ILE A 60 -7.69 3.75 -15.94
C ILE A 60 -6.79 4.27 -14.82
N GLY A 61 -7.36 5.05 -13.91
CA GLY A 61 -6.77 5.33 -12.61
C GLY A 61 -6.89 4.10 -11.70
N SER A 62 -5.96 3.93 -10.78
CA SER A 62 -6.05 2.89 -9.75
C SER A 62 -5.80 3.49 -8.37
N GLY A 63 -6.55 3.02 -7.37
CA GLY A 63 -6.34 3.39 -5.97
C GLY A 63 -5.16 2.63 -5.38
N ALA A 64 -4.42 3.30 -4.52
CA ALA A 64 -3.48 2.69 -3.59
C ALA A 64 -4.11 2.65 -2.19
N GLY A 65 -3.32 2.35 -1.17
CA GLY A 65 -3.81 2.28 0.20
C GLY A 65 -4.35 3.61 0.75
N VAL A 66 -5.14 3.53 1.80
CA VAL A 66 -5.65 4.68 2.57
C VAL A 66 -4.99 4.69 3.95
N ALA A 67 -4.66 5.86 4.48
CA ALA A 67 -4.31 6.06 5.88
C ALA A 67 -5.37 6.94 6.56
N ILE A 68 -5.73 6.60 7.78
CA ILE A 68 -6.62 7.42 8.60
C ILE A 68 -5.83 8.13 9.71
N SER A 69 -6.22 9.37 10.03
CA SER A 69 -5.56 10.17 11.08
C SER A 69 -5.82 9.63 12.49
N SER A 70 -6.95 8.98 12.69
CA SER A 70 -7.31 8.33 13.94
C SER A 70 -8.28 7.20 13.67
N ALA A 71 -7.99 6.06 14.21
CA ALA A 71 -8.84 4.88 14.16
C ALA A 71 -10.13 5.02 14.96
N VAL A 72 -10.16 5.91 15.93
CA VAL A 72 -11.39 6.35 16.59
C VAL A 72 -11.65 7.77 16.18
N VAL A 73 -12.79 7.97 15.56
CA VAL A 73 -13.28 9.29 15.17
C VAL A 73 -13.48 10.13 16.43
N GLN A 74 -12.76 11.24 16.52
CA GLN A 74 -12.80 12.16 17.65
C GLN A 74 -13.61 13.41 17.28
N ALA A 75 -13.79 14.32 18.22
CA ALA A 75 -14.50 15.58 17.95
C ALA A 75 -13.74 16.49 16.98
N ASP A 76 -12.41 16.30 16.86
CA ASP A 76 -11.49 17.05 16.03
C ASP A 76 -10.47 16.14 15.33
N ASN A 77 -9.92 16.59 14.20
CA ASN A 77 -8.86 15.90 13.45
C ASN A 77 -9.21 14.51 12.91
N ASN A 78 -10.36 14.39 12.26
CA ASN A 78 -10.76 13.14 11.62
C ASN A 78 -10.56 13.25 10.11
N PHE A 79 -9.40 12.76 9.66
CA PHE A 79 -9.02 12.80 8.25
C PHE A 79 -8.57 11.42 7.76
N ALA A 80 -8.79 11.15 6.50
CA ALA A 80 -8.19 10.05 5.77
C ALA A 80 -7.38 10.61 4.60
N TYR A 81 -6.27 9.95 4.29
CA TYR A 81 -5.39 10.31 3.17
C TYR A 81 -5.31 9.12 2.24
N GLY A 82 -5.79 9.29 1.01
CA GLY A 82 -5.80 8.24 -0.01
C GLY A 82 -4.78 8.55 -1.09
N ALA A 83 -3.95 7.57 -1.40
CA ALA A 83 -3.07 7.63 -2.55
C ALA A 83 -3.75 7.04 -3.77
N LEU A 84 -3.46 7.60 -4.93
CA LEU A 84 -3.95 7.13 -6.22
C LEU A 84 -2.89 7.31 -7.29
N TYR A 85 -3.01 6.57 -8.38
CA TYR A 85 -2.14 6.72 -9.53
C TYR A 85 -2.91 6.55 -10.85
N ARG A 86 -2.33 7.06 -11.92
CA ARG A 86 -2.80 6.85 -13.29
C ARG A 86 -1.77 6.01 -14.05
N SER A 87 -2.18 4.86 -14.52
CA SER A 87 -1.38 4.03 -15.42
C SER A 87 -1.26 4.73 -16.79
N GLY A 88 -0.19 4.49 -17.50
CA GLY A 88 0.09 5.16 -18.75
C GLY A 88 0.98 6.37 -18.57
N SER A 89 0.49 7.45 -17.96
CA SER A 89 1.34 8.60 -17.62
C SER A 89 2.23 8.36 -16.38
N TRP A 90 1.93 7.35 -15.60
CA TRP A 90 2.60 6.98 -14.35
C TRP A 90 2.76 8.18 -13.41
N THR A 91 1.64 8.81 -13.14
CA THR A 91 1.53 9.92 -12.20
C THR A 91 0.76 9.50 -10.96
N GLY A 92 1.16 10.01 -9.83
CA GLY A 92 0.48 9.82 -8.55
C GLY A 92 -0.24 11.07 -8.08
N ASP A 93 -1.13 10.88 -7.13
CA ASP A 93 -1.66 11.95 -6.29
C ASP A 93 -1.94 11.39 -4.89
N MET A 94 -2.05 12.29 -3.94
CA MET A 94 -2.57 12.00 -2.62
C MET A 94 -3.66 13.02 -2.30
N LEU A 95 -4.82 12.52 -1.87
CA LEU A 95 -6.01 13.29 -1.55
C LEU A 95 -6.32 13.19 -0.06
N ALA A 96 -6.94 14.23 0.50
CA ALA A 96 -7.44 14.20 1.87
C ALA A 96 -8.97 14.15 1.89
N TYR A 97 -9.50 13.46 2.88
CA TYR A 97 -10.92 13.29 3.14
C TYR A 97 -11.21 13.64 4.59
N ALA A 98 -12.28 14.38 4.84
CA ALA A 98 -12.86 14.53 6.18
C ALA A 98 -13.72 13.30 6.49
N ILE A 99 -13.64 12.79 7.72
CA ILE A 99 -14.47 11.69 8.21
C ILE A 99 -15.56 12.27 9.09
N ASP A 100 -16.81 12.03 8.75
CA ASP A 100 -17.96 12.46 9.55
C ASP A 100 -17.98 11.73 10.90
N VAL A 101 -18.12 12.47 11.99
CA VAL A 101 -18.01 11.94 13.36
C VAL A 101 -19.15 11.00 13.76
N THR A 102 -20.29 11.08 13.06
CA THR A 102 -21.50 10.32 13.38
C THR A 102 -21.62 9.08 12.50
N SER A 103 -21.45 9.26 11.18
CA SER A 103 -21.62 8.18 10.21
C SER A 103 -20.33 7.42 9.92
N GLY A 104 -19.16 8.03 10.16
CA GLY A 104 -17.85 7.47 9.79
C GLY A 104 -17.56 7.54 8.28
N LEU A 105 -18.43 8.19 7.48
CA LEU A 105 -18.26 8.30 6.03
C LEU A 105 -17.24 9.38 5.66
N ARG A 106 -16.53 9.18 4.55
CA ARG A 106 -15.52 10.12 4.04
C ARG A 106 -16.12 11.09 3.05
N THR A 107 -15.71 12.36 3.14
CA THR A 107 -15.95 13.39 2.13
C THR A 107 -14.63 14.00 1.71
N GLN A 108 -14.35 14.03 0.41
CA GLN A 108 -13.11 14.60 -0.11
C GLN A 108 -13.01 16.09 0.23
N ILE A 109 -11.85 16.52 0.72
CA ILE A 109 -11.54 17.93 0.90
C ILE A 109 -11.20 18.51 -0.48
N ALA A 110 -12.08 19.35 -1.01
CA ALA A 110 -11.88 19.96 -2.32
C ALA A 110 -10.55 20.73 -2.39
N ASN A 111 -9.82 20.60 -3.50
CA ASN A 111 -8.53 21.26 -3.75
C ASN A 111 -7.37 20.85 -2.80
N TRP A 112 -7.54 19.80 -2.00
CA TRP A 112 -6.43 19.16 -1.30
C TRP A 112 -5.83 18.07 -2.18
N SER A 113 -4.77 18.38 -2.90
CA SER A 113 -4.04 17.47 -3.80
C SER A 113 -2.55 17.72 -3.64
N ALA A 114 -1.80 16.69 -3.29
CA ALA A 114 -0.34 16.75 -3.18
C ALA A 114 0.31 16.97 -4.55
N LYS A 115 -0.22 16.34 -5.58
CA LYS A 115 0.20 16.49 -6.97
C LYS A 115 0.07 17.95 -7.44
N ASP A 116 -1.13 18.51 -7.34
CA ASP A 116 -1.39 19.86 -7.84
C ASP A 116 -0.58 20.90 -7.07
N ARG A 117 -0.38 20.68 -5.77
CA ARG A 117 0.47 21.54 -4.93
C ARG A 117 1.94 21.48 -5.36
N LEU A 118 2.45 20.29 -5.67
CA LEU A 118 3.82 20.10 -6.11
C LEU A 118 4.03 20.65 -7.54
N ASP A 119 3.06 20.45 -8.44
CA ASP A 119 3.12 20.92 -9.82
C ASP A 119 3.03 22.46 -9.94
N SER A 120 2.25 23.10 -9.07
CA SER A 120 2.14 24.57 -9.01
C SER A 120 3.34 25.28 -8.37
N ARG A 121 4.28 24.51 -7.77
CA ARG A 121 5.45 25.06 -7.08
C ARG A 121 6.42 25.72 -8.05
N ASN A 122 6.75 26.99 -7.80
CA ASN A 122 7.79 27.71 -8.55
C ASN A 122 9.16 27.39 -7.97
N LEU A 123 9.91 26.53 -8.65
CA LEU A 123 11.21 26.03 -8.14
C LEU A 123 12.30 27.11 -8.06
N SER A 124 12.15 28.27 -8.73
CA SER A 124 13.11 29.38 -8.65
C SER A 124 12.99 30.17 -7.35
N THR A 125 11.80 30.22 -6.74
CA THR A 125 11.53 30.95 -5.49
C THR A 125 11.19 30.04 -4.33
N ASP A 126 10.74 28.80 -4.62
CA ASP A 126 10.38 27.77 -3.67
C ASP A 126 11.02 26.43 -4.08
N GLU A 127 12.35 26.32 -3.93
CA GLU A 127 13.10 25.11 -4.27
C GLU A 127 12.66 23.94 -3.38
N ARG A 128 12.54 22.72 -3.96
CA ARG A 128 12.27 21.50 -3.19
C ARG A 128 13.44 21.14 -2.30
N THR A 129 13.15 20.82 -1.05
CA THR A 129 14.11 20.25 -0.11
C THR A 129 14.12 18.73 -0.30
N ILE A 130 15.12 18.21 -1.01
CA ILE A 130 15.27 16.78 -1.26
C ILE A 130 16.58 16.33 -0.66
N TYR A 131 16.51 15.29 0.18
CA TYR A 131 17.67 14.71 0.86
C TYR A 131 18.06 13.36 0.26
N TYR A 132 19.29 12.97 0.46
CA TYR A 132 19.78 11.59 0.41
C TYR A 132 20.66 11.34 1.63
N MET A 133 20.98 10.06 1.90
CA MET A 133 21.79 9.71 3.06
C MET A 133 23.21 9.32 2.64
N ASP A 134 24.20 9.97 3.25
CA ASP A 134 25.63 9.64 3.13
C ASP A 134 26.13 9.18 4.51
N GLY A 135 26.38 7.88 4.68
CA GLY A 135 26.50 7.29 6.00
C GLY A 135 25.18 7.45 6.79
N ALA A 136 25.23 8.09 7.95
CA ALA A 136 24.07 8.48 8.77
C ALA A 136 23.65 9.95 8.58
N SER A 137 24.33 10.70 7.70
CA SER A 137 24.06 12.12 7.50
C SER A 137 23.15 12.37 6.30
N LEU A 138 22.12 13.21 6.48
CA LEU A 138 21.33 13.69 5.35
C LEU A 138 22.06 14.82 4.66
N LYS A 139 22.16 14.71 3.34
CA LYS A 139 22.72 15.77 2.45
C LYS A 139 21.69 16.15 1.40
N PRO A 140 21.69 17.41 0.92
CA PRO A 140 20.84 17.80 -0.19
C PRO A 140 21.13 16.96 -1.45
N PHE A 141 20.09 16.42 -2.07
CA PHE A 141 20.18 15.68 -3.34
C PHE A 141 20.38 16.67 -4.48
N LYS A 142 21.61 17.21 -4.57
CA LYS A 142 22.09 18.10 -5.62
C LYS A 142 23.37 17.53 -6.22
N TRP A 143 23.58 17.74 -7.50
CA TRP A 143 24.75 17.22 -8.22
C TRP A 143 26.07 17.41 -7.45
N ALA A 144 26.32 18.63 -6.98
CA ALA A 144 27.56 18.99 -6.28
C ALA A 144 27.79 18.20 -4.97
N ASN A 145 26.73 17.66 -4.37
CA ASN A 145 26.80 16.97 -3.07
C ASN A 145 26.91 15.45 -3.18
N LEU A 146 26.69 14.85 -4.37
CA LEU A 146 26.59 13.41 -4.55
C LEU A 146 27.92 12.65 -4.43
N GLY A 147 29.06 13.34 -4.58
CA GLY A 147 30.37 12.69 -4.47
C GLY A 147 30.49 11.49 -5.40
N ALA A 148 30.84 10.31 -4.85
CA ALA A 148 30.97 9.07 -5.63
C ALA A 148 29.65 8.60 -6.26
N LEU A 149 28.50 8.98 -5.72
CA LEU A 149 27.17 8.61 -6.25
C LEU A 149 26.85 9.33 -7.57
N GLN A 150 27.64 10.33 -7.98
CA GLN A 150 27.54 10.94 -9.30
C GLN A 150 27.65 9.91 -10.43
N SER A 151 28.40 8.83 -10.22
CA SER A 151 28.55 7.73 -11.18
C SER A 151 27.22 7.09 -11.61
N ASN A 152 26.16 7.21 -10.83
CA ASN A 152 24.83 6.73 -11.19
C ASN A 152 24.14 7.57 -12.29
N PHE A 153 24.60 8.81 -12.49
CA PHE A 153 23.95 9.80 -13.35
C PHE A 153 24.81 10.23 -14.55
N VAL A 154 25.88 9.51 -14.83
CA VAL A 154 26.81 9.76 -15.97
C VAL A 154 27.21 8.47 -16.65
N GLY A 155 27.74 8.62 -17.89
CA GLY A 155 28.31 7.54 -18.66
C GLY A 155 27.38 6.39 -18.97
N ALA A 156 27.93 5.22 -19.28
CA ALA A 156 27.18 4.04 -19.71
C ALA A 156 26.09 3.59 -18.74
N THR A 157 26.28 3.80 -17.43
CA THR A 157 25.26 3.49 -16.40
C THR A 157 23.98 4.27 -16.61
N ALA A 158 24.05 5.59 -16.76
CA ALA A 158 22.88 6.42 -17.00
C ALA A 158 22.37 6.31 -18.45
N GLU A 159 23.28 6.25 -19.43
CA GLU A 159 22.94 6.13 -20.86
C GLU A 159 22.09 4.91 -21.15
N SER A 160 22.44 3.76 -20.58
CA SER A 160 21.71 2.51 -20.77
C SER A 160 20.27 2.52 -20.25
N LYS A 161 19.89 3.51 -19.50
CA LYS A 161 18.55 3.64 -18.88
C LYS A 161 17.60 4.56 -19.67
N MET A 162 18.09 5.28 -20.66
CA MET A 162 17.31 6.27 -21.41
C MET A 162 17.29 5.92 -22.91
N ALA A 163 16.12 5.55 -23.43
CA ALA A 163 15.95 5.07 -24.80
C ALA A 163 16.41 6.08 -25.85
N GLN A 164 16.16 7.38 -25.65
CA GLN A 164 16.51 8.44 -26.57
C GLN A 164 18.03 8.65 -26.75
N VAL A 165 18.86 8.17 -25.81
CA VAL A 165 20.32 8.35 -25.88
C VAL A 165 20.92 7.72 -27.13
N GLY A 166 20.35 6.61 -27.65
CA GLY A 166 20.78 6.02 -28.90
C GLY A 166 20.65 6.94 -30.12
N GLN A 167 19.76 7.94 -30.06
CA GLN A 167 19.49 8.89 -31.14
C GLN A 167 20.17 10.26 -30.92
N MET A 168 20.78 10.48 -29.77
CA MET A 168 21.40 11.73 -29.38
C MET A 168 22.78 11.92 -30.06
N SER A 169 23.10 13.15 -30.44
CA SER A 169 24.48 13.55 -30.76
C SER A 169 25.37 13.47 -29.52
N ALA A 170 26.70 13.43 -29.71
CA ALA A 170 27.65 13.42 -28.60
C ALA A 170 27.46 14.63 -27.65
N ALA A 171 27.16 15.79 -28.20
CA ALA A 171 26.88 17.00 -27.41
C ALA A 171 25.60 16.87 -26.57
N GLN A 172 24.53 16.27 -27.16
CA GLN A 172 23.32 16.02 -26.43
C GLN A 172 23.51 14.98 -25.31
N LYS A 173 24.22 13.88 -25.58
CA LYS A 173 24.55 12.87 -24.55
C LYS A 173 25.26 13.51 -23.36
N SER A 174 26.28 14.32 -23.63
CA SER A 174 27.00 15.05 -22.58
C SER A 174 26.09 16.01 -21.81
N ALA A 175 25.20 16.73 -22.50
CA ALA A 175 24.26 17.67 -21.87
C ALA A 175 23.16 16.96 -21.08
N ALA A 176 22.77 15.72 -21.45
CA ALA A 176 21.73 14.95 -20.80
C ALA A 176 22.20 14.20 -19.54
N MET A 177 23.45 14.39 -19.13
CA MET A 177 24.05 13.71 -17.98
C MET A 177 24.40 14.70 -16.86
N GLY A 178 24.69 14.14 -15.68
CA GLY A 178 25.17 14.91 -14.56
C GLY A 178 24.13 15.86 -13.98
N GLN A 179 24.47 17.13 -13.86
CA GLN A 179 23.64 18.13 -13.19
C GLN A 179 22.24 18.25 -13.79
N LYS A 180 22.11 18.37 -15.11
CA LYS A 180 20.80 18.52 -15.77
C LYS A 180 19.88 17.31 -15.49
N LEU A 181 20.43 16.10 -15.47
CA LEU A 181 19.66 14.89 -15.13
C LEU A 181 19.21 14.94 -13.68
N VAL A 182 20.08 15.29 -12.74
CA VAL A 182 19.72 15.44 -11.33
C VAL A 182 18.68 16.54 -11.14
N ASP A 183 18.81 17.68 -11.82
CA ASP A 183 17.83 18.77 -11.76
C ASP A 183 16.47 18.34 -12.30
N PHE A 184 16.43 17.59 -13.42
CA PHE A 184 15.20 16.97 -13.93
C PHE A 184 14.57 16.05 -12.88
N LEU A 185 15.34 15.15 -12.25
CA LEU A 185 14.85 14.26 -11.20
C LEU A 185 14.33 15.03 -9.97
N ARG A 186 14.91 16.19 -9.69
CA ARG A 186 14.44 17.10 -8.64
C ARG A 186 13.15 17.86 -8.99
N GLY A 187 12.69 17.77 -10.24
CA GLY A 187 11.43 18.37 -10.69
C GLY A 187 11.58 19.51 -11.69
N ASP A 188 12.79 19.85 -12.11
CA ASP A 188 12.99 20.82 -13.20
C ASP A 188 12.38 20.29 -14.51
N ARG A 189 11.60 21.12 -15.18
CA ARG A 189 10.92 20.81 -16.44
C ARG A 189 11.53 21.50 -17.66
N THR A 190 12.57 22.30 -17.49
CA THR A 190 13.15 23.13 -18.57
C THR A 190 13.69 22.29 -19.73
N ALA A 191 14.22 21.10 -19.42
CA ALA A 191 14.77 20.18 -20.42
C ALA A 191 13.78 19.08 -20.86
N GLU A 192 12.48 19.18 -20.56
CA GLU A 192 11.45 18.25 -21.01
C GLU A 192 11.08 18.40 -22.50
N GLY A 193 10.54 17.35 -23.09
CA GLY A 193 10.12 17.28 -24.48
C GLY A 193 11.30 17.04 -25.41
N TYR A 194 11.86 15.80 -25.38
CA TYR A 194 13.01 15.42 -26.20
C TYR A 194 12.87 15.82 -27.69
N VAL A 195 13.87 16.54 -28.20
CA VAL A 195 14.01 16.85 -29.62
C VAL A 195 15.44 16.55 -30.04
N LYS A 196 15.62 15.78 -31.12
CA LYS A 196 16.94 15.44 -31.63
C LYS A 196 17.71 16.69 -32.01
N ASN A 197 18.98 16.78 -31.60
CA ASN A 197 19.92 17.91 -31.78
C ASN A 197 19.56 19.21 -31.03
N ASP A 198 18.56 19.20 -30.15
CA ASP A 198 18.28 20.34 -29.24
C ASP A 198 18.87 20.06 -27.84
N LEU A 199 19.83 20.88 -27.43
CA LEU A 199 20.52 20.78 -26.14
C LEU A 199 19.66 21.20 -24.94
N ASN A 200 18.48 21.76 -25.19
CA ASN A 200 17.51 22.18 -24.17
C ASN A 200 16.31 21.22 -24.07
N LYS A 201 16.18 20.23 -24.96
CA LYS A 201 15.09 19.28 -25.03
C LYS A 201 15.65 17.85 -24.99
N LEU A 202 15.88 17.35 -23.76
CA LEU A 202 16.71 16.17 -23.50
C LEU A 202 15.93 14.95 -22.97
N TYR A 203 14.83 15.20 -22.25
CA TYR A 203 14.11 14.17 -21.47
C TYR A 203 12.66 14.06 -21.89
N ARG A 204 11.98 13.00 -21.44
CA ARG A 204 10.53 12.85 -21.64
C ARG A 204 9.77 14.05 -21.06
N THR A 205 8.58 14.30 -21.57
CA THR A 205 7.62 15.18 -20.92
C THR A 205 6.94 14.42 -19.77
N ARG A 206 6.74 15.03 -18.63
CA ARG A 206 6.00 14.48 -17.49
C ARG A 206 4.68 15.21 -17.32
N ASP A 207 3.59 14.47 -17.06
CA ASP A 207 2.31 15.06 -16.70
C ASP A 207 2.37 15.69 -15.30
N SER A 208 3.13 15.09 -14.39
CA SER A 208 3.33 15.57 -13.03
C SER A 208 4.78 15.39 -12.55
N ARG A 209 5.15 16.19 -11.54
CA ARG A 209 6.39 16.01 -10.76
C ARG A 209 6.29 14.85 -9.79
N LEU A 210 5.08 14.53 -9.31
CA LEU A 210 4.84 13.41 -8.41
C LEU A 210 4.67 12.13 -9.22
N GLY A 211 5.51 11.14 -8.95
CA GLY A 211 5.40 9.81 -9.53
C GLY A 211 4.23 9.02 -9.00
N ASP A 212 3.89 7.94 -9.67
CA ASP A 212 2.83 7.04 -9.24
C ASP A 212 3.08 6.44 -7.86
N ILE A 213 2.01 6.30 -7.09
CA ILE A 213 2.01 5.71 -5.75
C ILE A 213 1.15 4.44 -5.83
N ILE A 214 1.78 3.27 -5.85
CA ILE A 214 1.08 1.98 -6.08
C ILE A 214 1.03 1.12 -4.82
N GLY A 215 2.19 0.63 -4.34
CA GLY A 215 2.26 -0.27 -3.20
C GLY A 215 2.40 0.46 -1.86
N SER A 216 2.87 1.69 -1.87
CA SER A 216 3.06 2.48 -0.65
C SER A 216 1.73 2.98 -0.11
N GLN A 217 1.37 2.56 1.09
CA GLN A 217 0.26 3.14 1.84
C GLN A 217 0.76 4.43 2.52
N PRO A 218 -0.01 5.53 2.45
CA PRO A 218 0.32 6.74 3.20
C PRO A 218 0.43 6.46 4.70
N LEU A 219 1.33 7.15 5.38
CA LEU A 219 1.49 7.08 6.83
C LEU A 219 1.22 8.46 7.43
N PHE A 220 0.14 8.60 8.16
CA PHE A 220 -0.13 9.82 8.93
C PHE A 220 0.62 9.79 10.26
N VAL A 221 1.39 10.83 10.54
CA VAL A 221 2.12 11.00 11.80
C VAL A 221 1.83 12.37 12.40
N ASN A 222 1.35 12.34 13.63
CA ASN A 222 1.07 13.52 14.44
C ASN A 222 1.77 13.37 15.80
N ARG A 223 1.13 13.78 16.88
CA ARG A 223 1.61 13.63 18.26
C ARG A 223 1.80 12.15 18.64
N PRO A 224 2.71 11.83 19.57
CA PRO A 224 2.87 10.46 20.08
C PRO A 224 1.59 9.96 20.76
N MET A 225 1.10 8.79 20.30
CA MET A 225 -0.18 8.23 20.74
C MET A 225 -0.03 7.13 21.80
N ARG A 226 1.16 6.57 21.96
CA ARG A 226 1.44 5.48 22.91
C ARG A 226 1.31 5.93 24.36
N GLN A 227 1.25 4.96 25.27
CA GLN A 227 1.16 5.15 26.72
C GLN A 227 2.31 4.37 27.40
N TYR A 228 3.49 4.36 26.79
CA TYR A 228 4.62 3.59 27.34
C TYR A 228 4.93 4.01 28.78
N LYS A 229 5.16 3.01 29.62
CA LYS A 229 5.53 3.18 31.03
C LYS A 229 7.02 3.41 31.22
N ASP A 230 7.79 3.28 30.14
CA ASP A 230 9.23 3.50 30.13
C ASP A 230 9.56 4.93 30.54
N GLU A 231 10.66 5.08 31.27
CA GLU A 231 11.13 6.35 31.81
C GLU A 231 11.30 7.43 30.72
N GLY A 232 10.82 8.63 30.99
CA GLY A 232 10.93 9.80 30.11
C GLY A 232 9.89 9.85 28.98
N TYR A 233 9.11 8.77 28.72
CA TYR A 233 8.15 8.80 27.63
C TYR A 233 7.01 9.79 27.83
N ALA A 234 6.49 9.90 29.04
CA ALA A 234 5.43 10.88 29.37
C ALA A 234 5.88 12.33 29.10
N THR A 235 7.13 12.65 29.42
CA THR A 235 7.75 13.96 29.15
C THR A 235 7.89 14.17 27.63
N TYR A 236 8.42 13.17 26.90
CA TYR A 236 8.53 13.23 25.45
C TYR A 236 7.17 13.46 24.78
N LYS A 237 6.17 12.70 25.19
CA LYS A 237 4.80 12.85 24.71
C LYS A 237 4.25 14.26 24.96
N GLY A 238 4.54 14.84 26.12
CA GLY A 238 4.16 16.21 26.47
C GLY A 238 4.81 17.25 25.56
N THR A 239 6.12 17.15 25.31
CA THR A 239 6.85 18.08 24.44
C THR A 239 6.45 17.97 22.97
N ALA A 240 6.10 16.77 22.50
CA ALA A 240 5.71 16.50 21.12
C ALA A 240 4.20 16.68 20.83
N GLN A 241 3.41 17.23 21.78
CA GLN A 241 1.96 17.42 21.62
C GLN A 241 1.58 18.31 20.43
N ASN A 242 2.38 19.34 20.17
CA ASN A 242 2.12 20.35 19.14
C ASN A 242 2.93 20.11 17.86
N ARG A 243 3.47 18.89 17.68
CA ARG A 243 4.18 18.50 16.45
C ARG A 243 3.27 18.69 15.24
N LYS A 244 3.81 19.27 14.16
CA LYS A 244 3.06 19.45 12.92
C LYS A 244 2.66 18.08 12.34
N PRO A 245 1.39 17.90 11.99
CA PRO A 245 0.94 16.66 11.38
C PRO A 245 1.47 16.51 9.95
N MET A 246 1.98 15.34 9.63
CA MET A 246 2.56 15.01 8.32
C MET A 246 1.97 13.71 7.76
N VAL A 247 1.96 13.61 6.44
CA VAL A 247 1.71 12.34 5.73
C VAL A 247 2.97 11.98 4.96
N TYR A 248 3.45 10.75 5.20
CA TYR A 248 4.61 10.19 4.51
C TYR A 248 4.16 9.13 3.51
N VAL A 249 4.70 9.14 2.31
CA VAL A 249 4.35 8.16 1.28
C VAL A 249 5.52 7.97 0.32
N GLY A 250 5.77 6.73 -0.10
CA GLY A 250 6.76 6.42 -1.12
C GLY A 250 6.18 6.59 -2.53
N GLY A 251 6.98 7.15 -3.43
CA GLY A 251 6.64 7.35 -4.84
C GLY A 251 7.59 6.63 -5.80
N ASN A 252 7.06 6.27 -6.96
CA ASN A 252 7.87 5.64 -8.02
C ASN A 252 8.66 6.66 -8.87
N ASP A 253 8.73 7.92 -8.42
CA ASP A 253 9.74 8.89 -8.83
C ASP A 253 11.09 8.77 -8.08
N GLY A 254 11.19 7.74 -7.23
CA GLY A 254 12.41 7.42 -6.49
C GLY A 254 12.51 8.05 -5.10
N MET A 255 11.41 8.58 -4.55
CA MET A 255 11.42 9.35 -3.31
C MET A 255 10.42 8.86 -2.29
N LEU A 256 10.78 8.99 -0.99
CA LEU A 256 9.82 9.12 0.08
C LEU A 256 9.45 10.60 0.19
N HIS A 257 8.18 10.93 0.17
CA HIS A 257 7.68 12.29 0.33
C HIS A 257 7.11 12.52 1.71
N ALA A 258 7.29 13.71 2.25
CA ALA A 258 6.70 14.20 3.48
C ALA A 258 5.83 15.43 3.16
N PHE A 259 4.51 15.26 3.24
CA PHE A 259 3.55 16.33 2.98
C PHE A 259 2.92 16.82 4.28
N TYR A 260 2.66 18.11 4.38
CA TYR A 260 1.88 18.65 5.48
C TYR A 260 0.44 18.14 5.41
N ALA A 261 0.01 17.51 6.48
CA ALA A 261 -1.35 16.97 6.65
C ALA A 261 -2.36 18.05 7.11
N GLU A 262 -2.09 19.32 6.84
CA GLU A 262 -2.99 20.42 7.15
C GLU A 262 -4.25 20.33 6.28
N ALA A 263 -5.40 20.32 6.91
CA ALA A 263 -6.69 20.25 6.23
C ALA A 263 -7.28 21.63 5.91
N ASP A 264 -6.89 22.65 6.65
CA ASP A 264 -7.33 24.02 6.45
C ASP A 264 -6.53 24.66 5.30
N LEU A 265 -7.18 24.80 4.16
CA LEU A 265 -6.61 25.36 2.93
C LEU A 265 -6.27 26.84 3.04
N SER A 266 -6.83 27.55 4.03
CA SER A 266 -6.58 28.97 4.26
C SER A 266 -5.24 29.22 4.96
N LYS A 267 -4.68 28.22 5.62
CA LYS A 267 -3.38 28.34 6.29
C LYS A 267 -2.24 28.45 5.31
N THR A 268 -1.40 29.44 5.52
CA THR A 268 -0.29 29.79 4.64
C THR A 268 1.03 29.86 5.39
N THR A 269 2.12 29.79 4.64
CA THR A 269 3.48 30.06 5.09
C THR A 269 4.20 30.94 4.07
N THR A 270 5.31 31.57 4.45
CA THR A 270 6.12 32.38 3.53
C THR A 270 7.39 31.62 3.17
N VAL A 271 7.62 31.43 1.88
CA VAL A 271 8.82 30.79 1.33
C VAL A 271 9.37 31.65 0.20
N GLY A 272 10.67 32.00 0.27
CA GLY A 272 11.29 32.87 -0.74
C GLY A 272 10.60 34.23 -0.91
N GLY A 273 9.96 34.76 0.15
CA GLY A 273 9.21 36.01 0.11
C GLY A 273 7.80 35.87 -0.47
N VAL A 274 7.34 34.66 -0.86
CA VAL A 274 6.01 34.38 -1.42
C VAL A 274 5.16 33.65 -0.38
N THR A 275 3.92 34.10 -0.21
CA THR A 275 2.92 33.42 0.63
C THR A 275 2.34 32.25 -0.12
N VAL A 276 2.46 31.04 0.44
CA VAL A 276 2.01 29.79 -0.16
C VAL A 276 1.14 28.99 0.83
N PRO A 277 0.11 28.24 0.36
CA PRO A 277 -0.65 27.35 1.24
C PRO A 277 0.21 26.22 1.81
N ILE A 278 -0.07 25.86 3.09
CA ILE A 278 0.62 24.75 3.77
C ILE A 278 -0.02 23.42 3.40
N ALA A 279 -1.34 23.35 3.27
CA ALA A 279 -2.08 22.13 2.99
C ALA A 279 -1.55 21.40 1.74
N ALA A 280 -1.29 20.10 1.86
CA ALA A 280 -0.72 19.25 0.81
C ALA A 280 0.67 19.66 0.29
N ARG A 281 1.32 20.67 0.89
CA ARG A 281 2.66 21.09 0.46
C ARG A 281 3.70 20.07 0.90
N GLU A 282 4.61 19.72 -0.01
CA GLU A 282 5.78 18.90 0.33
C GLU A 282 6.73 19.73 1.23
N ALA A 283 6.96 19.24 2.44
CA ALA A 283 7.96 19.79 3.35
C ALA A 283 9.36 19.39 2.90
N TRP A 284 9.53 18.11 2.63
CA TRP A 284 10.77 17.54 2.10
C TRP A 284 10.50 16.18 1.42
N ALA A 285 11.50 15.72 0.67
CA ALA A 285 11.55 14.37 0.12
C ALA A 285 12.90 13.72 0.42
N PHE A 286 12.96 12.39 0.36
CA PHE A 286 14.18 11.60 0.60
C PHE A 286 14.39 10.58 -0.49
N VAL A 287 15.59 10.56 -1.08
CA VAL A 287 16.05 9.60 -2.10
C VAL A 287 16.93 8.55 -1.42
N PRO A 288 16.47 7.32 -1.25
CA PRO A 288 17.33 6.24 -0.79
C PRO A 288 18.43 5.92 -1.81
N THR A 289 19.66 5.66 -1.35
CA THR A 289 20.79 5.39 -2.26
C THR A 289 20.60 4.13 -3.09
N ALA A 290 19.86 3.15 -2.57
CA ALA A 290 19.59 1.88 -3.25
C ALA A 290 18.81 2.03 -4.58
N VAL A 291 18.02 3.10 -4.76
CA VAL A 291 17.25 3.32 -5.99
C VAL A 291 17.97 4.18 -7.03
N MET A 292 19.01 4.91 -6.63
CA MET A 292 19.71 5.86 -7.50
C MET A 292 20.25 5.28 -8.82
N PRO A 293 20.80 4.04 -8.86
CA PRO A 293 21.30 3.47 -10.11
C PRO A 293 20.24 3.32 -11.22
N GLU A 294 18.97 3.25 -10.85
CA GLU A 294 17.87 3.08 -11.79
C GLU A 294 17.09 4.38 -12.06
N MET A 295 17.32 5.45 -11.29
CA MET A 295 16.60 6.72 -11.44
C MET A 295 16.73 7.39 -12.82
N PRO A 296 17.86 7.25 -13.58
CA PRO A 296 17.92 7.79 -14.93
C PRO A 296 16.80 7.29 -15.87
N ARG A 297 16.19 6.11 -15.61
CA ARG A 297 15.02 5.61 -16.36
C ARG A 297 13.84 6.58 -16.34
N LEU A 298 13.68 7.33 -15.25
CA LEU A 298 12.61 8.30 -15.11
C LEU A 298 12.68 9.42 -16.17
N ALA A 299 13.83 9.61 -16.79
CA ALA A 299 14.06 10.59 -17.87
C ALA A 299 13.91 9.97 -19.28
N SER A 300 13.68 8.67 -19.39
CA SER A 300 13.54 7.95 -20.67
C SER A 300 12.26 8.33 -21.38
N THR A 301 12.33 8.53 -22.72
CA THR A 301 11.15 8.74 -23.56
C THR A 301 10.23 7.53 -23.65
N GLU A 302 10.72 6.34 -23.32
CA GLU A 302 9.94 5.09 -23.29
C GLU A 302 9.51 4.71 -21.85
N TYR A 303 9.59 5.62 -20.89
CA TYR A 303 9.23 5.31 -19.51
C TYR A 303 7.78 4.82 -19.36
N GLU A 304 6.86 5.33 -20.17
CA GLU A 304 5.45 4.93 -20.13
C GLU A 304 5.25 3.44 -20.40
N SER A 305 6.03 2.87 -21.31
CA SER A 305 5.99 1.44 -21.66
C SER A 305 6.96 0.58 -20.84
N SER A 306 7.93 1.20 -20.16
CA SER A 306 9.00 0.52 -19.41
C SER A 306 9.04 0.95 -17.93
N HIS A 307 7.86 1.17 -17.35
CA HIS A 307 7.69 1.59 -15.95
C HIS A 307 8.47 0.71 -14.96
N ARG A 308 9.01 1.35 -13.95
CA ARG A 308 9.72 0.70 -12.85
C ARG A 308 9.24 1.20 -11.49
N TYR A 309 9.17 0.28 -10.55
CA TYR A 309 8.96 0.60 -9.13
C TYR A 309 10.26 1.09 -8.49
N PHE A 310 10.16 2.01 -7.52
CA PHE A 310 11.29 2.57 -6.78
C PHE A 310 11.04 2.54 -5.27
N VAL A 311 10.42 3.57 -4.68
CA VAL A 311 10.11 3.62 -3.25
C VAL A 311 8.64 3.22 -3.07
N ASP A 312 8.37 1.95 -3.26
CA ASP A 312 7.02 1.38 -3.30
C ASP A 312 6.58 0.79 -1.95
N GLY A 313 7.46 0.74 -0.96
CA GLY A 313 7.18 0.20 0.36
C GLY A 313 6.40 1.17 1.25
N SER A 314 5.43 0.63 2.01
CA SER A 314 4.70 1.41 3.01
C SER A 314 5.60 1.72 4.20
N PRO A 315 5.82 3.00 4.55
CA PRO A 315 6.59 3.34 5.74
C PRO A 315 5.82 3.04 7.02
N VAL A 316 6.56 2.82 8.11
CA VAL A 316 6.01 2.69 9.46
C VAL A 316 6.69 3.65 10.40
N GLN A 317 6.00 4.09 11.45
CA GLN A 317 6.57 4.92 12.50
C GLN A 317 6.56 4.19 13.84
N ALA A 318 7.53 4.52 14.68
CA ALA A 318 7.56 4.08 16.07
C ALA A 318 8.28 5.11 16.94
N ASP A 319 7.85 5.20 18.21
CA ASP A 319 8.61 5.91 19.22
C ASP A 319 9.57 4.92 19.88
N ILE A 320 10.87 5.24 19.85
CA ILE A 320 11.95 4.43 20.42
C ILE A 320 12.79 5.24 21.41
N LYS A 321 13.43 4.58 22.37
CA LYS A 321 14.39 5.20 23.27
C LYS A 321 15.82 4.88 22.83
N VAL A 322 16.63 5.90 22.58
CA VAL A 322 18.04 5.79 22.20
C VAL A 322 18.88 6.43 23.32
N GLY A 323 19.58 5.61 24.08
CA GLY A 323 20.16 6.06 25.35
C GLY A 323 19.05 6.57 26.28
N ASN A 324 19.12 7.85 26.66
CA ASN A 324 18.08 8.49 27.50
C ASN A 324 17.12 9.40 26.71
N VAL A 325 17.19 9.41 25.38
CA VAL A 325 16.40 10.30 24.53
C VAL A 325 15.35 9.48 23.77
N TRP A 326 14.10 9.93 23.85
CA TRP A 326 13.02 9.42 23.03
C TRP A 326 13.01 10.07 21.66
N LYS A 327 12.73 9.29 20.64
CA LYS A 327 12.68 9.69 19.24
C LYS A 327 11.49 9.03 18.55
N THR A 328 10.87 9.73 17.62
CA THR A 328 9.97 9.11 16.64
C THR A 328 10.79 8.79 15.40
N ILE A 329 10.83 7.52 15.02
CA ILE A 329 11.51 7.07 13.79
C ILE A 329 10.50 6.65 12.73
N LEU A 330 10.91 6.79 11.47
CA LEU A 330 10.24 6.23 10.30
C LEU A 330 11.15 5.19 9.67
N VAL A 331 10.61 4.00 9.37
CA VAL A 331 11.32 2.94 8.66
C VAL A 331 10.55 2.61 7.40
N GLY A 332 11.22 2.58 6.25
CA GLY A 332 10.62 2.25 4.95
C GLY A 332 11.44 1.27 4.15
N GLY A 333 10.79 0.54 3.26
CA GLY A 333 11.38 -0.39 2.30
C GLY A 333 11.01 -0.02 0.87
N PHE A 334 11.23 -0.94 -0.07
CA PHE A 334 11.08 -0.67 -1.49
C PHE A 334 10.05 -1.56 -2.18
N ASN A 335 9.51 -2.59 -1.50
CA ASN A 335 8.65 -3.60 -2.13
C ASN A 335 9.27 -4.09 -3.46
N LYS A 336 8.56 -3.89 -4.57
CA LYS A 336 8.99 -4.25 -5.93
C LYS A 336 10.16 -3.39 -6.44
N GLY A 337 10.39 -2.23 -5.83
CA GLY A 337 11.41 -1.26 -6.25
C GLY A 337 12.85 -1.67 -5.93
N GLY A 338 13.06 -2.53 -4.95
CA GLY A 338 14.43 -2.89 -4.59
C GLY A 338 14.58 -3.80 -3.38
N LYS A 339 15.83 -3.88 -2.92
CA LYS A 339 16.25 -4.63 -1.73
C LYS A 339 16.74 -3.64 -0.68
N GLY A 340 16.48 -3.95 0.58
CA GLY A 340 16.92 -3.13 1.70
C GLY A 340 15.84 -2.26 2.31
N TYR A 341 16.23 -1.53 3.34
CA TYR A 341 15.38 -0.63 4.12
C TYR A 341 16.18 0.60 4.54
N TYR A 342 15.45 1.65 4.92
CA TYR A 342 16.01 2.89 5.46
C TYR A 342 15.27 3.33 6.71
N ALA A 343 15.95 4.07 7.59
CA ALA A 343 15.35 4.70 8.76
C ALA A 343 15.75 6.17 8.89
N LEU A 344 14.77 6.98 9.27
CA LEU A 344 14.90 8.41 9.54
C LEU A 344 14.35 8.71 10.92
N ASP A 345 15.01 9.60 11.66
CA ASP A 345 14.42 10.26 12.84
C ASP A 345 13.56 11.42 12.34
N ILE A 346 12.28 11.36 12.65
CA ILE A 346 11.25 12.34 12.31
C ILE A 346 10.65 12.99 13.56
N SER A 347 11.41 13.04 14.66
CA SER A 347 11.00 13.70 15.89
C SER A 347 10.66 15.16 15.64
N ASP A 348 11.47 15.85 14.82
CA ASP A 348 11.10 17.09 14.16
C ASP A 348 10.63 16.77 12.73
N PRO A 349 9.33 16.95 12.43
CA PRO A 349 8.78 16.58 11.13
C PRO A 349 9.29 17.45 9.97
N GLU A 350 9.86 18.63 10.24
CA GLU A 350 10.40 19.55 9.25
C GLU A 350 11.91 19.42 9.05
N ALA A 351 12.61 18.84 10.04
CA ALA A 351 14.07 18.65 10.03
C ALA A 351 14.45 17.19 10.31
N PRO A 352 14.21 16.26 9.35
CA PRO A 352 14.53 14.85 9.54
C PRO A 352 16.03 14.62 9.72
N VAL A 353 16.40 13.56 10.44
CA VAL A 353 17.79 13.12 10.60
C VAL A 353 17.93 11.70 10.06
N GLY A 354 19.00 11.44 9.31
CA GLY A 354 19.33 10.09 8.85
C GLY A 354 19.75 9.21 10.01
N LEU A 355 19.27 7.96 10.02
CA LEU A 355 19.72 6.96 10.97
C LEU A 355 20.57 5.91 10.27
N TRP A 356 19.98 5.17 9.33
CA TRP A 356 20.66 4.12 8.59
C TRP A 356 19.95 3.75 7.30
N GLN A 357 20.70 3.14 6.39
CA GLN A 357 20.22 2.36 5.26
C GLN A 357 20.89 0.98 5.32
N THR A 358 20.17 -0.08 4.99
CA THR A 358 20.72 -1.42 4.99
C THR A 358 20.56 -2.09 3.64
N ASN A 359 21.60 -2.87 3.25
CA ASN A 359 21.59 -3.75 2.10
C ASN A 359 22.12 -5.11 2.55
N ILE A 360 21.22 -6.01 2.91
CA ILE A 360 21.57 -7.35 3.37
C ILE A 360 21.61 -8.27 2.16
N ALA A 361 22.77 -8.87 1.88
CA ALA A 361 23.03 -9.65 0.65
C ALA A 361 22.04 -10.81 0.44
N THR A 362 21.56 -11.43 1.52
CA THR A 362 20.59 -12.53 1.49
C THR A 362 19.12 -12.07 1.44
N MET A 363 18.87 -10.75 1.43
CA MET A 363 17.53 -10.18 1.30
C MET A 363 17.09 -10.19 -0.16
N GLY A 364 15.83 -10.52 -0.38
CA GLY A 364 15.12 -10.30 -1.64
C GLY A 364 14.52 -8.90 -1.75
N GLN A 365 13.51 -8.76 -2.58
CA GLN A 365 12.72 -7.54 -2.63
C GLN A 365 12.06 -7.31 -1.27
N SER A 366 12.20 -6.09 -0.73
CA SER A 366 11.80 -5.75 0.63
C SER A 366 10.30 -5.54 0.79
N TYR A 367 9.55 -6.60 0.49
CA TYR A 367 8.11 -6.64 0.71
C TYR A 367 7.78 -6.80 2.19
N GLY A 368 6.68 -6.18 2.57
CA GLY A 368 6.19 -6.18 3.95
C GLY A 368 6.63 -4.96 4.75
N ARG A 369 5.77 -4.56 5.66
CA ARG A 369 6.04 -3.43 6.55
C ARG A 369 7.03 -3.84 7.63
N PRO A 370 8.03 -3.01 7.94
CA PRO A 370 8.89 -3.22 9.10
C PRO A 370 8.07 -3.29 10.40
N LEU A 371 8.47 -4.15 11.33
CA LEU A 371 7.92 -4.17 12.67
C LEU A 371 8.93 -3.58 13.65
N VAL A 372 8.54 -2.57 14.42
CA VAL A 372 9.41 -1.96 15.42
C VAL A 372 8.89 -2.27 16.82
N SER A 373 9.73 -2.83 17.67
CA SER A 373 9.36 -3.23 19.02
C SER A 373 10.59 -3.31 19.93
N LYS A 374 10.35 -3.39 21.24
CA LYS A 374 11.41 -3.55 22.25
C LYS A 374 11.68 -5.05 22.48
N LEU A 375 12.94 -5.45 22.54
CA LEU A 375 13.37 -6.78 22.97
C LEU A 375 13.25 -6.90 24.50
N PRO A 376 13.20 -8.13 25.05
CA PRO A 376 13.16 -8.33 26.50
C PRO A 376 14.36 -7.79 27.28
N ASP A 377 15.51 -7.60 26.62
CA ASP A 377 16.69 -6.95 27.20
C ASP A 377 16.62 -5.41 27.19
N GLY A 378 15.53 -4.84 26.70
CA GLY A 378 15.29 -3.40 26.62
C GLY A 378 15.76 -2.74 25.31
N THR A 379 16.43 -3.47 24.42
CA THR A 379 16.89 -2.95 23.13
C THR A 379 15.71 -2.70 22.20
N TRP A 380 15.62 -1.53 21.60
CA TRP A 380 14.66 -1.26 20.54
C TRP A 380 15.15 -1.86 19.22
N ALA A 381 14.33 -2.69 18.60
CA ALA A 381 14.67 -3.43 17.39
C ALA A 381 13.68 -3.19 16.25
N VAL A 382 14.20 -3.30 15.03
CA VAL A 382 13.42 -3.40 13.79
C VAL A 382 13.49 -4.84 13.31
N PHE A 383 12.35 -5.45 13.09
CA PHE A 383 12.22 -6.78 12.51
C PHE A 383 11.88 -6.65 11.04
N LEU A 384 12.72 -7.20 10.19
CA LEU A 384 12.58 -7.23 8.74
C LEU A 384 12.51 -8.67 8.26
N THR A 385 11.89 -8.90 7.13
CA THR A 385 11.82 -10.21 6.50
C THR A 385 12.65 -10.26 5.21
N SER A 386 12.99 -11.46 4.75
CA SER A 386 13.71 -11.66 3.49
C SER A 386 12.89 -11.27 2.26
N GLY A 387 11.58 -11.06 2.39
CA GLY A 387 10.69 -10.71 1.28
C GLY A 387 10.66 -11.78 0.19
N TYR A 388 10.52 -11.32 -1.06
CA TYR A 388 10.41 -12.22 -2.22
C TYR A 388 11.65 -12.14 -3.12
N ASN A 389 11.88 -13.18 -3.92
CA ASN A 389 12.95 -13.23 -4.92
C ASN A 389 14.36 -13.03 -4.36
N ASN A 390 14.65 -13.54 -3.18
CA ASN A 390 16.01 -13.67 -2.68
C ASN A 390 16.75 -14.82 -3.38
N SER A 391 18.08 -14.71 -3.47
CA SER A 391 18.89 -15.54 -4.36
C SER A 391 18.87 -17.04 -4.05
N ASP A 392 18.65 -17.40 -2.78
CA ASP A 392 18.66 -18.80 -2.31
C ASP A 392 17.25 -19.32 -1.97
N GLY A 393 16.21 -18.49 -2.14
CA GLY A 393 14.82 -18.86 -1.88
C GLY A 393 14.47 -19.11 -0.41
N VAL A 394 15.36 -18.83 0.53
CA VAL A 394 15.21 -19.17 1.96
C VAL A 394 14.56 -18.02 2.73
N GLY A 395 13.46 -18.28 3.43
CA GLY A 395 12.80 -17.32 4.31
C GLY A 395 13.66 -16.96 5.52
N ARG A 396 13.79 -15.64 5.81
CA ARG A 396 14.57 -15.14 6.95
C ARG A 396 13.87 -14.00 7.66
N VAL A 397 14.19 -13.88 8.94
CA VAL A 397 13.92 -12.69 9.75
C VAL A 397 15.26 -12.07 10.14
N TYR A 398 15.39 -10.78 9.94
CA TYR A 398 16.53 -9.98 10.39
C TYR A 398 16.06 -9.09 11.53
N VAL A 399 16.73 -9.22 12.68
CA VAL A 399 16.51 -8.37 13.85
C VAL A 399 17.62 -7.34 13.88
N LEU A 400 17.27 -6.07 13.71
CA LEU A 400 18.23 -4.97 13.65
C LEU A 400 18.05 -4.05 14.85
N ASN A 401 19.15 -3.47 15.34
CA ASN A 401 19.07 -2.37 16.28
C ASN A 401 18.36 -1.17 15.63
N ALA A 402 17.29 -0.66 16.23
CA ALA A 402 16.44 0.34 15.61
C ALA A 402 17.15 1.69 15.37
N SER A 403 18.15 2.02 16.19
CA SER A 403 18.87 3.29 16.08
C SER A 403 20.06 3.26 15.11
N THR A 404 20.69 2.08 14.93
CA THR A 404 21.95 1.96 14.16
C THR A 404 21.82 1.13 12.89
N GLY A 405 20.75 0.34 12.74
CA GLY A 405 20.58 -0.61 11.64
C GLY A 405 21.52 -1.84 11.72
N ALA A 406 22.31 -1.97 12.78
CA ALA A 406 23.18 -3.13 12.96
C ALA A 406 22.36 -4.40 13.18
N VAL A 407 22.72 -5.48 12.47
CA VAL A 407 22.05 -6.78 12.61
C VAL A 407 22.39 -7.39 13.96
N ILE A 408 21.39 -7.61 14.80
CA ILE A 408 21.49 -8.30 16.10
C ILE A 408 21.39 -9.81 15.87
N GLN A 409 20.40 -10.25 15.07
CA GLN A 409 20.18 -11.66 14.79
C GLN A 409 19.64 -11.86 13.38
N THR A 410 20.07 -12.94 12.73
CA THR A 410 19.44 -13.47 11.51
C THR A 410 18.85 -14.83 11.83
N ILE A 411 17.53 -14.98 11.62
CA ILE A 411 16.81 -16.21 11.90
C ILE A 411 16.40 -16.82 10.55
N THR A 412 16.78 -18.06 10.32
CA THR A 412 16.50 -18.79 9.07
C THR A 412 15.35 -19.75 9.28
N THR A 413 14.40 -19.75 8.34
CA THR A 413 13.30 -20.73 8.29
C THR A 413 13.58 -21.78 7.21
N SER A 414 12.82 -22.88 7.20
CA SER A 414 12.81 -23.82 6.07
C SER A 414 11.76 -23.46 5.01
N GLY A 415 11.20 -22.23 5.08
CA GLY A 415 10.21 -21.69 4.16
C GLY A 415 10.79 -20.78 3.09
N SER A 416 9.93 -20.14 2.31
CA SER A 416 10.31 -19.22 1.25
C SER A 416 9.30 -18.08 1.12
N GLY A 417 9.79 -16.87 0.80
CA GLY A 417 8.90 -15.72 0.55
C GLY A 417 8.14 -15.26 1.80
N LEU A 418 8.84 -15.15 2.92
CA LEU A 418 8.33 -14.57 4.14
C LEU A 418 8.18 -13.04 3.95
N LYS A 419 6.94 -12.54 3.99
CA LYS A 419 6.66 -11.13 3.67
C LYS A 419 6.67 -10.22 4.88
N GLU A 420 5.91 -10.55 5.91
CA GLU A 420 5.60 -9.63 7.00
C GLU A 420 5.43 -10.38 8.32
N LEU A 421 5.75 -9.70 9.41
CA LEU A 421 5.62 -10.23 10.77
C LEU A 421 4.57 -9.46 11.56
N ASN A 422 3.99 -10.14 12.52
CA ASN A 422 3.23 -9.53 13.60
C ASN A 422 3.73 -10.03 14.96
N ASN A 423 3.68 -9.18 15.98
CA ASN A 423 4.09 -9.54 17.32
C ASN A 423 2.89 -9.74 18.24
N PHE A 424 3.01 -10.65 19.19
CA PHE A 424 2.01 -10.82 20.25
C PHE A 424 2.55 -10.19 21.55
N VAL A 425 2.01 -9.03 21.92
CA VAL A 425 2.38 -8.25 23.11
C VAL A 425 1.16 -8.10 24.00
N LYS A 426 1.31 -8.35 25.31
CA LYS A 426 0.19 -8.27 26.28
C LYS A 426 -0.37 -6.88 26.47
N ASP A 427 0.49 -5.86 26.50
CA ASP A 427 0.14 -4.45 26.71
C ASP A 427 0.87 -3.58 25.67
N PRO A 428 0.45 -3.62 24.39
CA PRO A 428 1.16 -2.92 23.32
C PRO A 428 1.11 -1.40 23.43
N SER A 429 0.23 -0.86 24.25
CA SER A 429 0.14 0.58 24.49
C SER A 429 1.06 1.04 25.61
N GLY A 430 1.25 0.23 26.65
CA GLY A 430 2.05 0.56 27.84
C GLY A 430 3.44 -0.08 27.88
N ASP A 431 3.60 -1.23 27.25
CA ASP A 431 4.88 -1.93 27.14
C ASP A 431 4.93 -2.70 25.81
N ASN A 432 5.73 -2.22 24.86
CA ASN A 432 5.89 -2.82 23.54
C ASN A 432 7.03 -3.86 23.52
N THR A 433 7.20 -4.65 24.57
CA THR A 433 8.20 -5.73 24.62
C THR A 433 7.70 -6.97 23.92
N THR A 434 8.46 -7.46 22.94
CA THR A 434 8.12 -8.58 22.08
C THR A 434 8.83 -9.85 22.51
N ASN A 435 8.04 -10.86 22.93
CA ASN A 435 8.50 -12.22 23.19
C ASN A 435 8.08 -13.21 22.11
N LEU A 436 7.06 -12.89 21.34
CA LEU A 436 6.49 -13.76 20.32
C LEU A 436 6.25 -12.97 19.03
N LEU A 437 6.70 -13.53 17.90
CA LEU A 437 6.45 -13.03 16.56
C LEU A 437 5.85 -14.16 15.72
N TYR A 438 5.04 -13.79 14.75
CA TYR A 438 4.46 -14.73 13.78
C TYR A 438 4.57 -14.17 12.38
N GLY A 439 4.75 -15.07 11.40
CA GLY A 439 4.76 -14.75 9.99
C GLY A 439 4.29 -15.90 9.13
N GLY A 440 3.70 -15.56 7.98
CA GLY A 440 3.31 -16.51 6.96
C GLY A 440 4.21 -16.42 5.73
N ASP A 441 4.36 -17.52 4.99
CA ASP A 441 5.17 -17.57 3.79
C ASP A 441 4.37 -18.05 2.55
N ILE A 442 4.97 -17.92 1.35
CA ILE A 442 4.30 -18.31 0.10
C ILE A 442 4.14 -19.83 -0.09
N LEU A 443 4.76 -20.64 0.76
CA LEU A 443 4.57 -22.08 0.80
C LEU A 443 3.44 -22.50 1.77
N GLY A 444 2.75 -21.51 2.35
CA GLY A 444 1.66 -21.74 3.29
C GLY A 444 2.09 -22.04 4.72
N ASN A 445 3.39 -21.93 5.03
CA ASN A 445 3.84 -22.15 6.38
C ASN A 445 3.53 -20.97 7.28
N ILE A 446 3.13 -21.26 8.51
CA ILE A 446 3.07 -20.30 9.61
C ILE A 446 4.23 -20.59 10.55
N TRP A 447 5.00 -19.55 10.82
CA TRP A 447 6.19 -19.55 11.67
C TRP A 447 5.91 -18.77 12.94
N ARG A 448 6.33 -19.34 14.10
CA ARG A 448 6.43 -18.66 15.39
C ARG A 448 7.91 -18.46 15.73
N PHE A 449 8.26 -17.24 16.10
CA PHE A 449 9.56 -16.87 16.62
C PHE A 449 9.37 -16.52 18.09
N GLN A 450 10.03 -17.24 18.97
CA GLN A 450 9.85 -17.13 20.41
C GLN A 450 11.19 -16.76 21.07
N TRP A 451 11.16 -15.73 21.91
CA TRP A 451 12.33 -15.31 22.65
C TRP A 451 12.77 -16.38 23.64
N ASN A 452 14.01 -16.75 23.58
CA ASN A 452 14.69 -17.67 24.49
C ASN A 452 15.56 -16.86 25.45
N THR A 453 15.19 -16.81 26.72
CA THR A 453 15.91 -16.05 27.74
C THR A 453 17.30 -16.60 28.04
N GLY A 454 17.53 -17.91 27.81
CA GLY A 454 18.81 -18.55 28.03
C GLY A 454 19.87 -18.15 27.00
N SER A 455 19.47 -17.94 25.75
CA SER A 455 20.37 -17.53 24.66
C SER A 455 20.25 -16.04 24.31
N SER A 456 19.30 -15.31 24.89
CA SER A 456 18.96 -13.93 24.55
C SER A 456 18.75 -13.74 23.04
N SER A 457 18.00 -14.65 22.42
CA SER A 457 17.73 -14.68 20.99
C SER A 457 16.36 -15.31 20.69
N PHE A 458 15.88 -15.18 19.46
CA PHE A 458 14.65 -15.84 19.02
C PHE A 458 14.94 -17.24 18.47
N ASP A 459 14.19 -18.22 18.96
CA ASP A 459 14.08 -19.55 18.37
C ASP A 459 12.95 -19.55 17.34
N VAL A 460 13.06 -20.38 16.28
CA VAL A 460 12.05 -20.51 15.22
C VAL A 460 11.34 -21.86 15.33
N HIS A 461 10.00 -21.79 15.23
CA HIS A 461 9.12 -22.98 15.27
C HIS A 461 8.14 -22.93 14.10
N LYS A 462 8.02 -24.04 13.38
CA LYS A 462 6.97 -24.21 12.39
C LYS A 462 5.67 -24.59 13.10
N VAL A 463 4.66 -23.71 13.04
CA VAL A 463 3.35 -23.98 13.64
C VAL A 463 2.58 -25.00 12.79
N VAL A 464 2.45 -24.70 11.48
CA VAL A 464 1.72 -25.54 10.51
C VAL A 464 2.08 -25.13 9.09
N GLN A 465 1.83 -25.99 8.11
CA GLN A 465 1.68 -25.63 6.72
C GLN A 465 0.19 -25.70 6.34
N LEU A 466 -0.41 -24.57 5.94
CA LEU A 466 -1.80 -24.52 5.52
C LEU A 466 -1.96 -25.18 4.15
N THR A 467 -3.00 -26.00 4.01
CA THR A 467 -3.32 -26.70 2.77
C THR A 467 -4.84 -26.64 2.50
N ASP A 468 -5.22 -26.76 1.24
CA ASP A 468 -6.62 -27.02 0.88
C ASP A 468 -7.05 -28.44 1.27
N SER A 469 -8.29 -28.83 0.94
CA SER A 469 -8.82 -30.17 1.23
C SER A 469 -8.10 -31.29 0.47
N GLY A 470 -7.41 -30.98 -0.62
CA GLY A 470 -6.60 -31.92 -1.41
C GLY A 470 -5.14 -32.02 -0.93
N GLY A 471 -4.76 -31.26 0.10
CA GLY A 471 -3.38 -31.23 0.62
C GLY A 471 -2.45 -30.29 -0.14
N LYS A 472 -2.96 -29.47 -1.09
CA LYS A 472 -2.17 -28.49 -1.81
C LYS A 472 -1.84 -27.28 -0.91
N PRO A 473 -0.57 -26.86 -0.79
CA PRO A 473 -0.18 -25.70 0.01
C PRO A 473 -0.89 -24.41 -0.43
N GLN A 474 -1.34 -23.62 0.55
CA GLN A 474 -2.04 -22.36 0.31
C GLN A 474 -1.14 -21.19 0.69
N PRO A 475 -0.70 -20.34 -0.27
CA PRO A 475 0.25 -19.27 -0.03
C PRO A 475 -0.32 -18.19 0.90
N ILE A 476 0.53 -17.63 1.76
CA ILE A 476 0.20 -16.51 2.65
C ILE A 476 1.01 -15.29 2.18
N THR A 477 0.30 -14.25 1.74
CA THR A 477 0.91 -12.99 1.29
C THR A 477 0.40 -11.78 2.05
N THR A 478 -0.34 -12.03 3.14
CA THR A 478 -0.86 -11.01 4.07
C THR A 478 -0.19 -11.16 5.42
N ARG A 479 -0.29 -10.13 6.25
CA ARG A 479 0.11 -10.22 7.65
C ARG A 479 -0.78 -11.21 8.40
N VAL A 480 -0.16 -12.01 9.26
CA VAL A 480 -0.88 -12.88 10.21
C VAL A 480 -1.39 -12.01 11.36
N GLU A 481 -2.70 -12.06 11.65
CA GLU A 481 -3.27 -11.31 12.75
C GLU A 481 -3.37 -12.18 14.01
N LEU A 482 -3.16 -11.53 15.16
CA LEU A 482 -3.02 -12.21 16.44
C LEU A 482 -3.97 -11.58 17.46
N VAL A 483 -4.82 -12.41 18.05
CA VAL A 483 -5.73 -11.99 19.13
C VAL A 483 -5.50 -12.88 20.36
N GLN A 484 -6.02 -12.47 21.51
CA GLN A 484 -5.98 -13.31 22.71
C GLN A 484 -6.64 -14.65 22.42
N GLY A 485 -5.91 -15.74 22.66
CA GLY A 485 -6.45 -17.11 22.60
C GLY A 485 -7.51 -17.34 23.67
N GLN A 486 -8.11 -18.52 23.66
CA GLN A 486 -9.10 -18.88 24.69
C GLN A 486 -8.50 -18.84 26.10
N SER A 487 -9.36 -18.69 27.10
CA SER A 487 -8.98 -18.58 28.51
C SER A 487 -8.03 -19.71 28.93
N GLY A 488 -6.88 -19.33 29.51
CA GLY A 488 -5.86 -20.28 29.99
C GLY A 488 -4.68 -20.53 29.06
N THR A 489 -4.67 -20.00 27.81
CA THR A 489 -3.52 -20.11 26.92
C THR A 489 -2.60 -18.88 27.00
N THR A 490 -1.29 -19.11 26.94
CA THR A 490 -0.29 -18.04 26.83
C THR A 490 0.04 -17.68 25.38
N LEU A 491 -0.39 -18.51 24.43
CA LEU A 491 -0.23 -18.33 23.00
C LEU A 491 -1.47 -17.68 22.39
N PRO A 492 -1.35 -16.94 21.29
CA PRO A 492 -2.46 -16.26 20.67
C PRO A 492 -3.37 -17.19 19.85
N ARG A 493 -4.56 -16.69 19.53
CA ARG A 493 -5.31 -17.15 18.36
C ARG A 493 -4.74 -16.50 17.12
N ILE A 494 -4.46 -17.30 16.11
CA ILE A 494 -3.93 -16.91 14.81
C ILE A 494 -5.11 -16.73 13.84
N LEU A 495 -5.20 -15.54 13.23
CA LEU A 495 -6.13 -15.23 12.18
C LEU A 495 -5.35 -14.99 10.89
N VAL A 496 -5.64 -15.79 9.87
CA VAL A 496 -4.88 -15.75 8.61
C VAL A 496 -5.78 -16.09 7.44
N ALA A 497 -5.52 -15.48 6.29
CA ALA A 497 -6.18 -15.83 5.05
C ALA A 497 -5.15 -16.08 3.96
N THR A 498 -5.47 -16.99 3.05
CA THR A 498 -4.53 -17.44 2.02
C THR A 498 -4.84 -16.80 0.67
N GLY A 499 -3.80 -16.68 -0.15
CA GLY A 499 -3.89 -16.12 -1.48
C GLY A 499 -2.59 -15.49 -1.95
N LYS A 500 -2.42 -15.44 -3.27
CA LYS A 500 -1.27 -14.82 -3.91
C LYS A 500 -1.70 -14.08 -5.17
N LEU A 501 -1.25 -12.81 -5.30
CA LEU A 501 -1.41 -11.98 -6.48
C LEU A 501 -0.18 -11.07 -6.60
N LEU A 502 0.94 -11.64 -7.04
CA LEU A 502 2.25 -10.98 -7.11
C LEU A 502 2.73 -10.75 -8.54
N GLY A 503 2.17 -11.48 -9.49
CA GLY A 503 2.55 -11.39 -10.91
C GLY A 503 1.44 -11.84 -11.85
N VAL A 504 1.66 -11.62 -13.15
CA VAL A 504 0.69 -11.92 -14.22
C VAL A 504 0.26 -13.40 -14.19
N GLY A 505 1.17 -14.32 -13.87
CA GLY A 505 0.86 -15.76 -13.78
C GLY A 505 -0.16 -16.10 -12.68
N ASP A 506 -0.31 -15.22 -11.67
CA ASP A 506 -1.29 -15.44 -10.60
C ASP A 506 -2.72 -15.11 -11.03
N LEU A 507 -2.92 -14.35 -12.10
CA LEU A 507 -4.25 -13.96 -12.59
C LEU A 507 -5.09 -15.18 -13.03
N SER A 508 -4.44 -16.22 -13.53
CA SER A 508 -5.09 -17.44 -14.03
C SER A 508 -5.19 -18.57 -13.01
N THR A 509 -4.67 -18.40 -11.78
CA THR A 509 -4.76 -19.47 -10.78
C THR A 509 -6.18 -19.62 -10.24
N THR A 510 -6.63 -20.88 -10.13
CA THR A 510 -7.98 -21.25 -9.67
C THR A 510 -7.96 -22.01 -8.34
N ASP A 511 -6.81 -22.04 -7.68
CA ASP A 511 -6.60 -22.79 -6.45
C ASP A 511 -7.52 -22.30 -5.33
N LYS A 512 -8.08 -23.25 -4.57
CA LYS A 512 -8.95 -22.95 -3.43
C LYS A 512 -8.15 -22.23 -2.34
N GLN A 513 -8.68 -21.12 -1.87
CA GLN A 513 -8.11 -20.35 -0.78
C GLN A 513 -9.04 -20.34 0.44
N THR A 514 -8.51 -20.08 1.61
CA THR A 514 -9.21 -20.31 2.89
C THR A 514 -8.90 -19.19 3.88
N ILE A 515 -9.88 -18.85 4.71
CA ILE A 515 -9.71 -18.00 5.90
C ILE A 515 -9.70 -18.93 7.12
N TYR A 516 -8.72 -18.75 8.01
CA TYR A 516 -8.52 -19.54 9.22
C TYR A 516 -8.53 -18.67 10.47
N GLY A 517 -9.11 -19.19 11.55
CA GLY A 517 -8.93 -18.67 12.90
C GLY A 517 -8.75 -19.85 13.87
N PHE A 518 -7.54 -20.02 14.46
CA PHE A 518 -7.25 -21.14 15.35
C PHE A 518 -6.27 -20.74 16.46
N ASP A 519 -6.37 -21.43 17.60
CA ASP A 519 -5.48 -21.19 18.72
C ASP A 519 -4.13 -21.90 18.48
N ASP A 520 -3.03 -21.19 18.68
CA ASP A 520 -1.69 -21.79 18.63
C ASP A 520 -1.50 -22.72 19.83
N GLN A 521 -0.64 -23.71 19.64
CA GLN A 521 -0.21 -24.68 20.65
C GLN A 521 1.30 -24.83 20.66
N VAL A 522 1.86 -25.31 21.78
CA VAL A 522 3.32 -25.46 21.93
C VAL A 522 3.89 -26.40 20.85
N ALA A 523 3.21 -27.52 20.59
CA ALA A 523 3.60 -28.47 19.56
C ALA A 523 3.10 -28.01 18.17
N SER A 524 3.82 -28.40 17.11
CA SER A 524 3.35 -28.22 15.74
C SER A 524 2.07 -29.00 15.48
N PHE A 525 1.17 -28.47 14.63
CA PHE A 525 0.02 -29.22 14.12
C PHE A 525 0.41 -30.31 13.09
N GLY A 526 1.68 -30.38 12.71
CA GLY A 526 2.17 -31.28 11.67
C GLY A 526 1.76 -30.81 10.27
N SER A 527 0.60 -31.27 9.74
CA SER A 527 0.12 -30.90 8.41
C SER A 527 -1.14 -30.01 8.45
N GLY A 528 -1.43 -29.33 7.33
CA GLY A 528 -2.66 -28.57 7.17
C GLY A 528 -3.91 -29.45 7.27
N SER A 529 -3.87 -30.69 6.79
CA SER A 529 -4.96 -31.66 6.92
C SER A 529 -5.21 -32.01 8.38
N SER A 530 -4.15 -32.20 9.18
CA SER A 530 -4.27 -32.45 10.63
C SER A 530 -4.89 -31.25 11.34
N LEU A 531 -4.49 -30.01 11.00
CA LEU A 531 -5.13 -28.81 11.54
C LEU A 531 -6.62 -28.77 11.17
N ARG A 532 -6.95 -28.89 9.86
CA ARG A 532 -8.36 -28.81 9.38
C ARG A 532 -9.28 -29.82 10.05
N SER A 533 -8.79 -31.03 10.37
CA SER A 533 -9.58 -32.05 11.05
C SER A 533 -9.97 -31.65 12.48
N THR A 534 -9.27 -30.70 13.09
CA THR A 534 -9.55 -30.22 14.46
C THR A 534 -10.44 -28.99 14.49
N LEU A 535 -10.62 -28.32 13.34
CA LEU A 535 -11.33 -27.04 13.24
C LEU A 535 -12.81 -27.27 12.81
N LYS A 536 -13.66 -26.34 13.20
CA LYS A 536 -15.03 -26.25 12.70
C LYS A 536 -15.07 -25.61 11.33
N VAL A 537 -16.00 -26.04 10.50
CA VAL A 537 -16.22 -25.49 9.16
C VAL A 537 -17.35 -24.49 9.21
N SER A 538 -17.12 -23.29 8.63
CA SER A 538 -18.23 -22.39 8.32
C SER A 538 -18.28 -22.18 6.80
N LYS A 539 -19.47 -21.96 6.26
CA LYS A 539 -19.71 -21.85 4.82
C LYS A 539 -20.18 -20.46 4.45
N LEU A 540 -19.39 -19.78 3.62
CA LEU A 540 -19.83 -18.58 2.91
C LEU A 540 -20.70 -18.98 1.70
N LYS A 541 -21.79 -18.26 1.48
CA LYS A 541 -22.68 -18.43 0.33
C LYS A 541 -22.99 -17.08 -0.28
N ASP A 542 -22.91 -17.00 -1.60
CA ASP A 542 -23.34 -15.83 -2.35
C ASP A 542 -24.85 -15.77 -2.43
N VAL A 543 -25.43 -14.61 -2.16
CA VAL A 543 -26.85 -14.31 -2.32
C VAL A 543 -27.02 -13.57 -3.64
N THR A 544 -27.77 -14.18 -4.58
CA THR A 544 -27.94 -13.65 -5.93
C THR A 544 -29.38 -13.21 -6.17
N ALA A 545 -29.56 -12.14 -6.93
CA ALA A 545 -30.85 -11.75 -7.47
C ALA A 545 -31.32 -12.74 -8.56
N ALA A 546 -32.58 -12.62 -8.97
CA ALA A 546 -33.17 -13.49 -10.00
C ALA A 546 -32.44 -13.39 -11.37
N ASN A 547 -31.80 -12.27 -11.67
CA ASN A 547 -31.01 -12.05 -12.87
C ASN A 547 -29.54 -12.52 -12.74
N GLY A 548 -29.19 -13.22 -11.68
CA GLY A 548 -27.84 -13.72 -11.40
C GLY A 548 -26.86 -12.72 -10.80
N THR A 549 -27.27 -11.46 -10.59
CA THR A 549 -26.40 -10.45 -9.94
C THR A 549 -26.17 -10.82 -8.47
N VAL A 550 -24.92 -10.88 -8.04
CA VAL A 550 -24.57 -11.17 -6.64
C VAL A 550 -24.77 -9.89 -5.80
N LEU A 551 -25.59 -10.00 -4.76
CA LEU A 551 -26.00 -8.87 -3.92
C LEU A 551 -25.25 -8.78 -2.59
N SER A 552 -24.96 -9.93 -1.98
CA SER A 552 -24.36 -10.03 -0.65
C SER A 552 -23.83 -11.45 -0.41
N ARG A 553 -23.28 -11.68 0.80
CA ARG A 553 -22.92 -13.02 1.30
C ARG A 553 -23.58 -13.30 2.62
N THR A 554 -23.92 -14.54 2.84
CA THR A 554 -24.27 -15.09 4.15
C THR A 554 -23.21 -16.07 4.61
N LEU A 555 -23.09 -16.23 5.93
CA LEU A 555 -22.20 -17.18 6.58
C LEU A 555 -23.02 -18.08 7.47
N GLN A 556 -22.80 -19.37 7.38
CA GLN A 556 -23.46 -20.40 8.18
C GLN A 556 -22.42 -21.29 8.83
N CYS A 557 -22.56 -21.55 10.15
CA CYS A 557 -21.77 -22.54 10.84
C CYS A 557 -22.32 -23.94 10.56
N THR A 558 -21.45 -24.87 10.20
CA THR A 558 -21.81 -26.28 9.98
C THR A 558 -21.51 -27.11 11.23
N SER A 559 -22.27 -26.93 12.29
CA SER A 559 -22.29 -27.85 13.44
C SER A 559 -23.59 -28.69 13.42
N ALA A 560 -23.62 -29.78 14.14
CA ALA A 560 -24.85 -30.60 14.30
C ALA A 560 -26.02 -29.78 14.88
N THR A 561 -25.72 -28.72 15.63
CA THR A 561 -26.68 -27.80 16.26
C THR A 561 -26.80 -26.45 15.51
N ASN A 562 -26.07 -26.24 14.40
CA ASN A 562 -25.93 -24.94 13.74
C ASN A 562 -25.56 -23.79 14.70
N ASP A 563 -24.85 -24.10 15.79
CA ASP A 563 -24.37 -23.12 16.77
C ASP A 563 -22.90 -22.89 16.59
N CYS A 564 -22.51 -21.61 16.32
CA CYS A 564 -21.11 -21.20 16.16
C CYS A 564 -20.36 -21.12 17.50
N LYS A 565 -21.01 -21.25 18.64
CA LYS A 565 -20.38 -21.03 19.96
C LYS A 565 -19.37 -22.11 20.37
N ASP A 566 -19.46 -23.30 19.79
CA ASP A 566 -18.64 -24.45 20.17
C ASP A 566 -17.36 -24.61 19.33
N ASN A 567 -16.67 -23.50 19.08
CA ASN A 567 -15.44 -23.47 18.27
C ASN A 567 -14.16 -23.30 19.14
N ALA A 568 -14.04 -24.14 20.17
CA ALA A 568 -12.96 -24.06 21.16
C ALA A 568 -11.53 -24.10 20.56
N LYS A 569 -11.30 -24.87 19.49
CA LYS A 569 -9.99 -24.99 18.83
C LYS A 569 -9.83 -24.03 17.65
N GLY A 570 -10.93 -23.51 17.12
CA GLY A 570 -10.93 -22.62 15.97
C GLY A 570 -11.82 -23.09 14.82
N TRP A 571 -11.69 -22.41 13.70
CA TRP A 571 -12.55 -22.55 12.54
C TRP A 571 -11.79 -22.29 11.23
N TYR A 572 -12.37 -22.70 10.11
CA TYR A 572 -11.94 -22.30 8.78
C TYR A 572 -13.11 -22.09 7.83
N ILE A 573 -12.89 -21.29 6.80
CA ILE A 573 -13.87 -20.93 5.77
C ILE A 573 -13.20 -21.00 4.42
N ASP A 574 -13.57 -21.93 3.57
CA ASP A 574 -13.11 -21.97 2.18
C ASP A 574 -13.83 -20.88 1.38
N LEU A 575 -13.09 -20.07 0.62
CA LEU A 575 -13.66 -19.05 -0.21
C LEU A 575 -14.52 -19.67 -1.32
N PRO A 576 -15.77 -19.18 -1.53
CA PRO A 576 -16.72 -19.86 -2.38
C PRO A 576 -16.39 -19.82 -3.86
N THR A 577 -15.90 -18.68 -4.35
CA THR A 577 -15.70 -18.43 -5.77
C THR A 577 -14.36 -18.97 -6.27
N THR A 578 -14.35 -19.57 -7.45
CA THR A 578 -13.12 -20.02 -8.11
C THR A 578 -12.20 -18.84 -8.40
N GLY A 579 -10.91 -18.98 -8.06
CA GLY A 579 -9.92 -17.91 -8.25
C GLY A 579 -9.97 -16.79 -7.20
N GLU A 580 -10.92 -16.82 -6.27
CA GLU A 580 -10.97 -15.87 -5.17
C GLU A 580 -9.81 -16.10 -4.19
N ARG A 581 -9.18 -15.00 -3.77
CA ARG A 581 -7.99 -15.01 -2.91
C ARG A 581 -7.89 -13.80 -2.02
N VAL A 582 -7.14 -13.91 -0.93
CA VAL A 582 -6.84 -12.79 -0.04
C VAL A 582 -5.39 -12.37 -0.22
N ASN A 583 -5.20 -11.15 -0.67
CA ASN A 583 -3.89 -10.52 -0.89
C ASN A 583 -3.79 -9.11 -0.27
N VAL A 584 -4.83 -8.70 0.44
CA VAL A 584 -4.92 -7.47 1.24
C VAL A 584 -4.95 -7.87 2.71
N ASP A 585 -4.23 -7.13 3.56
CA ASP A 585 -4.13 -7.44 4.99
C ASP A 585 -5.49 -7.41 5.67
N LEU A 586 -5.67 -8.37 6.57
CA LEU A 586 -6.87 -8.48 7.40
C LEU A 586 -6.95 -7.29 8.36
N ARG A 587 -8.18 -6.95 8.78
CA ARG A 587 -8.42 -5.93 9.80
C ARG A 587 -9.35 -6.47 10.88
N ILE A 588 -9.18 -5.99 12.10
CA ILE A 588 -10.02 -6.38 13.23
C ILE A 588 -10.62 -5.14 13.88
N ALA A 589 -11.93 -5.15 14.10
CA ALA A 589 -12.61 -4.15 14.91
C ALA A 589 -13.59 -4.81 15.87
N ALA A 590 -13.45 -4.53 17.15
CA ALA A 590 -14.22 -5.20 18.21
C ALA A 590 -14.08 -6.73 18.12
N SER A 591 -15.17 -7.45 17.84
CA SER A 591 -15.19 -8.92 17.63
C SER A 591 -15.22 -9.33 16.15
N THR A 592 -15.13 -8.36 15.24
CA THR A 592 -15.26 -8.58 13.79
C THR A 592 -13.90 -8.62 13.11
N LEU A 593 -13.63 -9.74 12.42
CA LEU A 593 -12.57 -9.86 11.43
C LEU A 593 -13.10 -9.37 10.08
N VAL A 594 -12.44 -8.41 9.49
CA VAL A 594 -12.76 -7.88 8.16
C VAL A 594 -11.72 -8.41 7.17
N VAL A 595 -12.17 -9.10 6.14
CA VAL A 595 -11.33 -9.76 5.15
C VAL A 595 -11.69 -9.24 3.76
N ALA A 596 -10.77 -8.53 3.14
CA ALA A 596 -10.85 -8.13 1.75
C ALA A 596 -10.35 -9.29 0.87
N SER A 597 -11.21 -9.86 0.03
CA SER A 597 -10.83 -10.88 -0.95
C SER A 597 -11.02 -10.35 -2.37
N ASN A 598 -10.21 -10.85 -3.30
CA ASN A 598 -10.17 -10.43 -4.70
C ASN A 598 -10.39 -11.62 -5.63
N ILE A 599 -11.11 -11.37 -6.72
CA ILE A 599 -11.32 -12.28 -7.85
C ILE A 599 -10.78 -11.57 -9.08
N PRO A 600 -9.51 -11.81 -9.47
CA PRO A 600 -8.92 -11.19 -10.65
C PRO A 600 -9.62 -11.63 -11.93
N SER A 601 -9.70 -10.72 -12.91
CA SER A 601 -10.15 -11.02 -14.28
C SER A 601 -9.00 -10.87 -15.26
N ASN A 602 -8.93 -11.80 -16.22
CA ASN A 602 -8.02 -11.71 -17.36
C ASN A 602 -8.61 -10.97 -18.56
N GLU A 603 -9.86 -10.49 -18.46
CA GLU A 603 -10.52 -9.78 -19.54
C GLU A 603 -9.96 -8.35 -19.67
N PRO A 604 -9.40 -7.97 -20.84
CA PRO A 604 -8.78 -6.65 -21.03
C PRO A 604 -9.73 -5.47 -20.85
N CYS A 605 -11.04 -5.71 -21.03
CA CYS A 605 -12.09 -4.67 -20.95
C CYS A 605 -12.70 -4.53 -19.53
N VAL A 606 -12.31 -5.39 -18.60
CA VAL A 606 -12.77 -5.33 -17.19
C VAL A 606 -11.63 -4.84 -16.34
N SER A 607 -11.87 -3.85 -15.50
CA SER A 607 -10.85 -3.21 -14.65
C SER A 607 -10.32 -4.15 -13.55
N GLY A 608 -9.57 -5.17 -13.98
CA GLY A 608 -8.80 -6.07 -13.12
C GLY A 608 -9.61 -7.13 -12.37
N GLY A 609 -10.94 -7.04 -12.28
CA GLY A 609 -11.78 -8.00 -11.57
C GLY A 609 -12.74 -7.37 -10.56
N MET A 610 -13.11 -8.11 -9.52
CA MET A 610 -13.96 -7.65 -8.42
C MET A 610 -13.42 -8.09 -7.08
N GLY A 611 -13.91 -7.50 -5.99
CA GLY A 611 -13.56 -7.88 -4.64
C GLY A 611 -14.77 -8.07 -3.74
N TRP A 612 -14.50 -8.53 -2.52
CA TRP A 612 -15.46 -8.67 -1.44
C TRP A 612 -14.89 -8.09 -0.15
N ILE A 613 -15.71 -7.42 0.63
CA ILE A 613 -15.45 -7.17 2.04
C ILE A 613 -16.29 -8.17 2.83
N ASN A 614 -15.61 -9.18 3.37
CA ASN A 614 -16.21 -10.19 4.23
C ASN A 614 -16.02 -9.79 5.69
N TYR A 615 -17.02 -10.05 6.55
CA TYR A 615 -16.97 -9.77 7.99
C TYR A 615 -17.45 -10.99 8.79
N ILE A 616 -16.58 -11.39 9.73
CA ILE A 616 -16.67 -12.68 10.43
C ILE A 616 -16.46 -12.42 11.91
N ASN A 617 -17.21 -13.05 12.77
CA ASN A 617 -16.87 -13.08 14.20
C ASN A 617 -15.60 -13.92 14.38
N PHE A 618 -14.49 -13.28 14.73
CA PHE A 618 -13.18 -13.98 14.77
C PHE A 618 -13.07 -15.02 15.89
N GLN A 619 -13.93 -14.96 16.92
CA GLN A 619 -13.93 -15.95 17.99
C GLN A 619 -14.61 -17.24 17.56
N THR A 620 -15.75 -17.11 16.87
CA THR A 620 -16.60 -18.25 16.52
C THR A 620 -16.47 -18.74 15.08
N GLY A 621 -15.92 -17.90 14.15
CA GLY A 621 -15.93 -18.18 12.72
C GLY A 621 -17.34 -18.12 12.10
N GLY A 622 -18.31 -17.61 12.83
CA GLY A 622 -19.69 -17.42 12.41
C GLY A 622 -19.99 -15.99 11.98
N PRO A 623 -21.25 -15.71 11.63
CA PRO A 623 -21.70 -14.35 11.34
C PRO A 623 -21.55 -13.45 12.58
N VAL A 624 -21.31 -12.16 12.35
CA VAL A 624 -21.21 -11.18 13.44
C VAL A 624 -22.57 -11.00 14.12
N ASN A 625 -23.62 -10.94 13.31
CA ASN A 625 -25.01 -10.90 13.75
C ASN A 625 -25.65 -12.23 13.34
N GLU A 626 -25.71 -13.14 14.28
CA GLU A 626 -26.25 -14.48 14.08
C GLU A 626 -27.79 -14.48 14.12
N GLY A 627 -28.40 -14.94 13.04
CA GLY A 627 -29.84 -15.14 12.92
C GLY A 627 -30.25 -16.59 13.26
N PRO A 628 -31.53 -16.92 13.06
CA PRO A 628 -32.03 -18.30 13.27
C PRO A 628 -31.23 -19.31 12.44
N GLY A 629 -30.90 -20.46 13.05
CA GLY A 629 -30.16 -21.53 12.39
C GLY A 629 -28.65 -21.26 12.22
N GLY A 630 -28.06 -20.25 12.94
CA GLY A 630 -26.65 -19.97 12.90
C GLY A 630 -26.18 -19.30 11.59
N GLU A 631 -27.11 -18.75 10.80
CA GLU A 631 -26.84 -18.05 9.57
C GLU A 631 -27.00 -16.53 9.74
N GLY A 632 -26.19 -15.76 9.05
CA GLY A 632 -26.29 -14.30 9.06
C GLY A 632 -25.47 -13.62 7.96
N PRO A 633 -25.67 -12.32 7.74
CA PRO A 633 -24.95 -11.57 6.73
C PRO A 633 -23.44 -11.56 7.01
N ALA A 634 -22.63 -11.68 5.97
CA ALA A 634 -21.18 -11.83 6.09
C ALA A 634 -20.34 -11.17 4.99
N GLY A 635 -20.92 -10.49 4.02
CA GLY A 635 -20.12 -9.83 2.99
C GLY A 635 -20.88 -8.90 2.06
N VAL A 636 -20.12 -7.91 1.53
CA VAL A 636 -20.57 -6.90 0.57
C VAL A 636 -19.65 -6.95 -0.65
N PRO A 637 -20.19 -6.99 -1.89
CA PRO A 637 -19.37 -7.00 -3.09
C PRO A 637 -18.79 -5.60 -3.39
N VAL A 638 -17.57 -5.59 -3.90
CA VAL A 638 -16.89 -4.41 -4.46
C VAL A 638 -16.70 -4.68 -5.95
N THR A 639 -17.57 -4.10 -6.77
CA THR A 639 -17.64 -4.34 -8.21
C THR A 639 -16.77 -3.39 -9.03
N ASP A 640 -16.20 -2.38 -8.39
CA ASP A 640 -15.40 -1.33 -9.03
C ASP A 640 -13.91 -1.72 -9.12
N GLY A 641 -13.63 -2.98 -9.40
CA GLY A 641 -12.28 -3.52 -9.52
C GLY A 641 -11.81 -4.30 -8.29
N LEU A 642 -10.51 -4.58 -8.26
CA LEU A 642 -9.86 -5.24 -7.13
C LEU A 642 -9.76 -4.30 -5.93
N ILE A 643 -9.81 -4.85 -4.74
CA ILE A 643 -9.51 -4.10 -3.51
C ILE A 643 -7.99 -4.00 -3.36
N MET A 644 -7.48 -2.78 -3.38
CA MET A 644 -6.05 -2.48 -3.25
C MET A 644 -5.66 -2.16 -1.80
N GLY A 645 -6.60 -1.66 -1.01
CA GLY A 645 -6.42 -1.35 0.39
C GLY A 645 -7.75 -1.30 1.14
N ASN A 646 -7.67 -1.54 2.43
CA ASN A 646 -8.79 -1.53 3.35
C ASN A 646 -8.30 -1.03 4.71
N ASP A 647 -8.95 0.00 5.24
CA ASP A 647 -8.68 0.50 6.58
C ASP A 647 -9.98 0.72 7.37
N LEU A 648 -9.91 0.74 8.69
CA LEU A 648 -11.09 0.81 9.53
C LEU A 648 -11.09 2.06 10.40
N SER A 649 -12.24 2.74 10.49
CA SER A 649 -12.52 3.73 11.54
C SER A 649 -13.71 3.31 12.39
N ALA A 650 -13.74 3.78 13.63
CA ALA A 650 -14.86 3.58 14.54
C ALA A 650 -15.35 4.91 15.11
N THR A 651 -16.64 5.17 15.08
CA THR A 651 -17.26 6.33 15.72
C THR A 651 -17.29 6.17 17.23
N LYS A 652 -17.55 7.24 17.97
CA LYS A 652 -17.74 7.20 19.43
C LYS A 652 -18.85 6.24 19.88
N ASP A 653 -19.86 6.05 19.02
CA ASP A 653 -20.99 5.14 19.28
C ASP A 653 -20.67 3.70 18.94
N GLY A 654 -19.42 3.42 18.51
CA GLY A 654 -18.95 2.08 18.16
C GLY A 654 -19.40 1.60 16.77
N ASN A 655 -19.88 2.50 15.89
CA ASN A 655 -20.08 2.17 14.48
C ASN A 655 -18.73 2.04 13.81
N VAL A 656 -18.52 0.94 13.08
CA VAL A 656 -17.27 0.68 12.35
C VAL A 656 -17.52 0.84 10.86
N THR A 657 -16.60 1.51 10.18
CA THR A 657 -16.63 1.69 8.72
C THR A 657 -15.32 1.20 8.12
N SER A 658 -15.43 0.37 7.09
CA SER A 658 -14.30 -0.06 6.25
C SER A 658 -14.12 0.92 5.10
N HIS A 659 -12.95 1.55 5.03
CA HIS A 659 -12.56 2.49 3.99
C HIS A 659 -11.81 1.74 2.89
N VAL A 660 -12.51 1.44 1.81
CA VAL A 660 -11.99 0.60 0.72
C VAL A 660 -11.46 1.46 -0.41
N SER A 661 -10.31 1.05 -0.97
CA SER A 661 -9.71 1.63 -2.19
C SER A 661 -9.86 0.63 -3.34
N PRO A 662 -10.85 0.81 -4.25
CA PRO A 662 -11.00 -0.04 -5.43
C PRO A 662 -10.01 0.37 -6.53
N SER A 663 -9.61 -0.60 -7.37
CA SER A 663 -8.65 -0.34 -8.45
C SER A 663 -9.21 0.45 -9.62
N ALA A 664 -10.52 0.40 -9.90
CA ALA A 664 -11.11 1.00 -11.10
C ALA A 664 -11.49 2.47 -10.95
N TYR A 665 -11.90 2.92 -9.79
CA TYR A 665 -12.34 4.30 -9.54
C TYR A 665 -11.72 4.81 -8.24
N PRO A 666 -10.42 5.11 -8.24
CA PRO A 666 -9.71 5.48 -7.03
C PRO A 666 -10.16 6.83 -6.44
N ASP A 667 -10.70 7.69 -7.26
CA ASP A 667 -11.33 8.97 -6.89
C ASP A 667 -12.70 8.81 -6.23
N LYS A 668 -13.28 7.59 -6.28
CA LYS A 668 -14.56 7.24 -5.65
C LYS A 668 -14.35 6.14 -4.61
N PRO A 669 -13.71 6.45 -3.47
CA PRO A 669 -13.53 5.48 -2.41
C PRO A 669 -14.88 4.96 -1.90
N LYS A 670 -14.92 3.69 -1.49
CA LYS A 670 -16.12 3.09 -0.89
C LYS A 670 -15.97 3.02 0.61
N ASP A 671 -17.01 3.45 1.31
CA ASP A 671 -17.15 3.34 2.75
C ASP A 671 -18.25 2.32 3.06
N ILE A 672 -17.85 1.20 3.67
CA ILE A 672 -18.73 0.07 3.94
C ILE A 672 -18.94 -0.04 5.45
N PRO A 673 -20.15 0.18 5.97
CA PRO A 673 -20.46 -0.05 7.36
C PRO A 673 -20.24 -1.52 7.72
N ILE A 674 -19.47 -1.77 8.78
CA ILE A 674 -19.16 -3.12 9.26
C ILE A 674 -20.00 -3.43 10.49
N PRO A 675 -20.75 -4.54 10.51
CA PRO A 675 -21.50 -4.95 11.69
C PRO A 675 -20.54 -5.30 12.83
N THR A 676 -20.93 -4.90 14.05
CA THR A 676 -20.25 -5.26 15.28
C THR A 676 -21.23 -5.89 16.25
N THR A 677 -20.77 -6.78 17.13
CA THR A 677 -21.65 -7.40 18.13
C THR A 677 -22.22 -6.37 19.10
N THR A 678 -23.50 -6.55 19.47
CA THR A 678 -24.14 -5.78 20.53
C THR A 678 -24.06 -6.53 21.88
N PRO A 679 -23.85 -5.84 23.03
CA PRO A 679 -23.83 -4.37 23.15
C PRO A 679 -22.53 -3.78 22.61
N LYS A 680 -22.65 -2.64 21.95
CA LYS A 680 -21.49 -1.85 21.54
C LYS A 680 -20.65 -1.57 22.78
N PRO A 681 -19.34 -1.82 22.81
CA PRO A 681 -18.55 -1.59 24.01
C PRO A 681 -18.55 -0.11 24.32
N LYS A 682 -19.26 0.29 25.37
CA LYS A 682 -19.15 1.63 25.95
C LYS A 682 -17.74 1.78 26.53
N GLY A 683 -16.86 2.42 25.81
CA GLY A 683 -15.65 3.05 26.34
C GLY A 683 -14.58 2.17 27.00
N LYS A 684 -14.59 0.84 26.88
CA LYS A 684 -13.44 0.01 27.28
C LYS A 684 -12.64 -0.42 26.08
N ARG A 685 -11.42 0.10 25.99
CA ARG A 685 -10.39 -0.31 25.01
C ARG A 685 -10.26 -1.83 25.00
N MET A 686 -10.74 -2.46 23.95
CA MET A 686 -10.40 -3.84 23.64
C MET A 686 -9.67 -3.84 22.30
N SER A 687 -8.39 -4.20 22.35
CA SER A 687 -7.52 -4.45 21.21
C SER A 687 -7.28 -3.25 20.27
N TRP A 688 -6.50 -2.29 20.71
CA TRP A 688 -5.95 -1.17 19.93
C TRP A 688 -4.72 -1.53 19.09
N ARG A 689 -4.40 -2.80 19.00
CA ARG A 689 -3.13 -3.25 18.46
C ARG A 689 -2.97 -2.93 16.98
N GLU A 690 -4.04 -3.02 16.23
CA GLU A 690 -4.02 -2.71 14.80
C GLU A 690 -4.13 -1.24 14.47
N LEU A 691 -4.88 -0.52 15.24
CA LEU A 691 -5.14 0.89 15.01
C LEU A 691 -3.96 1.81 15.38
N ILE A 692 -2.93 1.26 16.04
CA ILE A 692 -1.74 1.99 16.50
C ILE A 692 -0.47 1.55 15.74
N ASN A 693 -0.50 0.42 15.03
CA ASN A 693 0.60 -0.03 14.17
C ASN A 693 0.48 0.45 12.72
N GLN A 694 -0.47 1.32 12.44
CA GLN A 694 -0.60 2.05 11.19
C GLN A 694 0.05 3.40 11.26
#